data_43fd66610d23fc48c5c52092f2305a18
#
_entry.id   43fd66610d23fc48c5c52092f2305a18
#
_cell.length_a   1.000
_cell.length_b   1.000
_cell.length_c   1.000
_cell.angle_alpha   90.00
_cell.angle_beta   90.00
_cell.angle_gamma   90.00
#
_symmetry.space_group_name_H-M   'P 1'
#
loop_
_entity.id
_entity.type
_entity.pdbx_description
1 polymer ?
#
loop_
_entity_poly.entity_id
_entity_poly.type
_entity_poly.pdbx_seq_one_letter_code
_entity_poly.pdbx_strand_id
1 'polypeptide(L)'
;MEKLSGSLENVVFHNEENGYTVADLDVDGEMVTVVGHMVTVELGTHLTLLGKWTNHLVYGRQFQFEHYRVDLPTTEDGLIQYLSSGLLPGIGPKTAELIVERFGQDTLKILDDDPTRLLEIPGIGKKTLSRMLGAYQDQRDIRKVLIELQEYGVSSKMAMKLYNAYHDQTVAILLEDPYRIVRDIRGVGFKAADQLAEKLGVDRDNSKRIQAGVVQALRECYAQGNTYMNEEELIARAQELLGVDRETVEMGIRDTIISGAAHMDEIDGRRIYYPMGLYEAEDATALMMTQLAGSHFEADDIDVEEAIDRYESHIAITLDEEQRNAIKTAVKQGLVIITGGPGTGKTTIINGILNILQSMRLSVQLAAPTGRAAKRMTETTGEEAKTLHRLLEYHYDDNALTPTFERNADNPLELNALIVDEASMIDIVLMKSLLEAIEEGTRLILVGDADQLPSVGPGNVLSDLIESGIAPVVRLKRIYRQSEKSQISVNAKAINEGSVPRIDNQSDFVLIPEKNQEGIEKTVLDLLGYRLKDNAGIDVVHDVQVISPVKKGLVGTIALNQKIQNILNPASPRKNEHTFGPVVFREGDKVMQIRNNYQMKWRDALTFEEGDGVYNGDIGTVKSISDDKRQLTVAFTDGREAVYGFDQLDELAHAFAMTVHKSQGSEFPVVIMPLIGGSPLFLNRKLLYTGVTRAKQMMILVGRPEHFIRMIQSDDSRKRKTGLVFRIARYRNLSL
;
A
#
# COMPACT_ATOMS: atom_id res chain seq x y z
N MET A 1 23.65 -15.75 22.73
CA MET A 1 24.27 -15.53 21.42
C MET A 1 25.61 -16.21 21.40
N GLU A 2 25.92 -16.96 20.37
CA GLU A 2 27.19 -17.59 20.16
C GLU A 2 28.11 -16.69 19.35
N LYS A 3 29.42 -16.84 19.50
CA LYS A 3 30.43 -16.07 18.78
C LYS A 3 31.06 -16.98 17.72
N LEU A 4 31.17 -16.49 16.48
CA LEU A 4 31.85 -17.14 15.37
C LEU A 4 32.88 -16.16 14.80
N SER A 5 34.10 -16.59 14.56
CA SER A 5 35.15 -15.75 13.96
C SER A 5 35.80 -16.50 12.81
N GLY A 6 36.05 -15.80 11.70
CA GLY A 6 36.66 -16.41 10.52
C GLY A 6 36.87 -15.39 9.38
N SER A 7 37.48 -15.85 8.29
CA SER A 7 37.71 -15.04 7.10
C SER A 7 36.57 -15.18 6.08
N LEU A 8 36.13 -14.11 5.48
CA LEU A 8 35.11 -14.11 4.45
C LEU A 8 35.70 -14.61 3.12
N GLU A 9 35.32 -15.81 2.69
CA GLU A 9 35.87 -16.41 1.47
C GLU A 9 34.99 -16.25 0.23
N ASN A 10 33.67 -16.21 0.44
CA ASN A 10 32.72 -16.11 -0.68
C ASN A 10 31.47 -15.33 -0.27
N VAL A 11 30.94 -14.54 -1.19
CA VAL A 11 29.67 -13.85 -1.04
C VAL A 11 28.68 -14.47 -2.01
N VAL A 12 27.75 -15.23 -1.46
CA VAL A 12 26.70 -15.89 -2.23
C VAL A 12 25.65 -14.89 -2.67
N PHE A 13 25.29 -13.96 -1.79
CA PHE A 13 24.30 -12.91 -2.05
C PHE A 13 24.56 -11.69 -1.16
N HIS A 14 24.45 -10.49 -1.73
CA HIS A 14 24.48 -9.24 -1.00
C HIS A 14 23.47 -8.25 -1.59
N ASN A 15 22.67 -7.64 -0.73
CA ASN A 15 21.73 -6.59 -1.11
C ASN A 15 22.27 -5.25 -0.61
N GLU A 16 22.67 -4.39 -1.53
CA GLU A 16 23.29 -3.09 -1.24
C GLU A 16 22.36 -2.13 -0.48
N GLU A 17 21.02 -2.21 -0.72
CA GLU A 17 20.08 -1.30 -0.08
C GLU A 17 19.85 -1.58 1.41
N ASN A 18 19.84 -2.84 1.81
CA ASN A 18 19.52 -3.23 3.18
C ASN A 18 20.65 -3.98 3.89
N GLY A 19 21.78 -4.24 3.21
CA GLY A 19 22.93 -4.95 3.73
C GLY A 19 22.70 -6.44 4.01
N TYR A 20 21.59 -7.04 3.56
CA TYR A 20 21.35 -8.48 3.76
C TYR A 20 22.35 -9.30 2.96
N THR A 21 23.08 -10.16 3.67
CA THR A 21 24.19 -10.92 3.11
C THR A 21 24.06 -12.39 3.44
N VAL A 22 24.32 -13.22 2.45
CA VAL A 22 24.58 -14.66 2.58
C VAL A 22 26.01 -14.88 2.09
N ALA A 23 26.85 -15.39 2.96
CA ALA A 23 28.27 -15.54 2.64
C ALA A 23 28.84 -16.81 3.29
N ASP A 24 30.00 -17.24 2.79
CA ASP A 24 30.73 -18.36 3.34
C ASP A 24 31.97 -17.85 4.08
N LEU A 25 32.09 -18.23 5.35
CA LEU A 25 33.17 -17.85 6.23
C LEU A 25 34.08 -19.08 6.46
N ASP A 26 35.38 -18.91 6.27
CA ASP A 26 36.35 -19.93 6.70
C ASP A 26 36.60 -19.77 8.23
N VAL A 27 36.21 -20.76 8.98
CA VAL A 27 36.37 -20.83 10.43
C VAL A 27 37.31 -21.98 10.73
N ASP A 28 38.57 -21.72 10.98
CA ASP A 28 39.61 -22.70 11.28
C ASP A 28 39.70 -23.85 10.22
N GLY A 29 39.49 -23.54 8.96
CA GLY A 29 39.53 -24.48 7.83
C GLY A 29 38.19 -25.17 7.51
N GLU A 30 37.11 -24.81 8.20
CA GLU A 30 35.75 -25.26 7.88
C GLU A 30 34.92 -24.10 7.28
N MET A 31 34.29 -24.36 6.13
CA MET A 31 33.42 -23.38 5.47
C MET A 31 32.05 -23.34 6.16
N VAL A 32 31.69 -22.20 6.70
CA VAL A 32 30.44 -21.98 7.41
C VAL A 32 29.61 -20.93 6.66
N THR A 33 28.43 -21.32 6.22
CA THR A 33 27.50 -20.34 5.63
C THR A 33 26.92 -19.46 6.74
N VAL A 34 27.08 -18.14 6.57
CA VAL A 34 26.62 -17.11 7.50
C VAL A 34 25.57 -16.22 6.84
N VAL A 35 24.55 -15.83 7.60
CA VAL A 35 23.42 -15.04 7.09
C VAL A 35 23.10 -13.93 8.08
N GLY A 36 23.05 -12.70 7.58
CA GLY A 36 22.74 -11.53 8.41
C GLY A 36 22.84 -10.25 7.61
N HIS A 37 22.93 -9.13 8.31
CA HIS A 37 23.07 -7.81 7.68
C HIS A 37 24.48 -7.26 7.97
N MET A 38 25.24 -6.98 6.91
CA MET A 38 26.53 -6.32 7.00
C MET A 38 26.68 -5.28 5.89
N VAL A 39 27.42 -4.23 6.20
CA VAL A 39 27.58 -3.05 5.31
C VAL A 39 28.60 -3.30 4.23
N THR A 40 29.68 -3.93 4.59
CA THR A 40 30.82 -4.16 3.72
C THR A 40 31.01 -5.67 3.59
N VAL A 41 31.10 -6.13 2.36
CA VAL A 41 31.22 -7.55 2.06
C VAL A 41 32.43 -7.73 1.16
N GLU A 42 33.58 -7.94 1.79
CA GLU A 42 34.84 -8.09 1.08
C GLU A 42 35.48 -9.41 1.36
N LEU A 43 35.89 -10.06 0.29
CA LEU A 43 36.61 -11.33 0.38
C LEU A 43 37.94 -11.12 1.11
N GLY A 44 38.26 -12.05 1.97
CA GLY A 44 39.48 -12.01 2.82
C GLY A 44 39.36 -11.17 4.09
N THR A 45 38.20 -10.53 4.35
CA THR A 45 37.97 -9.78 5.58
C THR A 45 37.77 -10.73 6.75
N HIS A 46 38.51 -10.54 7.84
CA HIS A 46 38.29 -11.31 9.07
C HIS A 46 37.15 -10.73 9.88
N LEU A 47 36.14 -11.55 10.13
CA LEU A 47 34.91 -11.16 10.78
C LEU A 47 34.73 -11.88 12.11
N THR A 48 34.27 -11.15 13.12
CA THR A 48 33.72 -11.71 14.34
C THR A 48 32.21 -11.48 14.34
N LEU A 49 31.46 -12.58 14.35
CA LEU A 49 29.99 -12.60 14.28
C LEU A 49 29.39 -13.01 15.62
N LEU A 50 28.29 -12.38 16.01
CA LEU A 50 27.48 -12.75 17.19
C LEU A 50 26.08 -13.13 16.71
N GLY A 51 25.69 -14.39 16.98
CA GLY A 51 24.43 -14.90 16.44
C GLY A 51 24.01 -16.23 17.06
N LYS A 52 23.29 -16.99 16.26
CA LYS A 52 22.79 -18.34 16.61
C LYS A 52 22.82 -19.25 15.40
N TRP A 53 23.00 -20.54 15.65
CA TRP A 53 22.85 -21.54 14.60
C TRP A 53 21.38 -21.75 14.24
N THR A 54 21.11 -21.80 12.96
CA THR A 54 19.78 -22.06 12.40
C THR A 54 19.87 -23.15 11.34
N ASN A 55 18.78 -23.89 11.15
CA ASN A 55 18.70 -24.88 10.07
C ASN A 55 17.72 -24.32 9.03
N HIS A 56 18.24 -24.01 7.85
CA HIS A 56 17.40 -23.65 6.71
C HIS A 56 16.96 -24.92 5.98
N LEU A 57 15.68 -24.98 5.61
CA LEU A 57 15.07 -26.18 5.03
C LEU A 57 15.73 -26.61 3.71
N VAL A 58 16.30 -25.68 2.95
CA VAL A 58 16.93 -25.92 1.64
C VAL A 58 18.45 -25.87 1.71
N TYR A 59 19.02 -24.95 2.50
CA TYR A 59 20.47 -24.67 2.54
C TYR A 59 21.18 -25.30 3.74
N GLY A 60 20.46 -26.06 4.59
CA GLY A 60 21.05 -26.77 5.72
C GLY A 60 21.40 -25.85 6.89
N ARG A 61 22.44 -26.24 7.63
CA ARG A 61 22.90 -25.56 8.84
C ARG A 61 23.65 -24.29 8.46
N GLN A 62 23.21 -23.14 9.01
CA GLN A 62 23.82 -21.84 8.78
C GLN A 62 23.89 -21.05 10.08
N PHE A 63 24.82 -20.10 10.17
CA PHE A 63 24.94 -19.20 11.31
C PHE A 63 24.27 -17.88 11.02
N GLN A 64 23.16 -17.61 11.71
CA GLN A 64 22.43 -16.34 11.58
C GLN A 64 22.97 -15.36 12.60
N PHE A 65 23.67 -14.32 12.12
CA PHE A 65 24.22 -13.28 12.97
C PHE A 65 23.34 -12.04 13.03
N GLU A 66 23.36 -11.39 14.19
CA GLU A 66 22.65 -10.12 14.46
C GLU A 66 23.63 -8.96 14.58
N HIS A 67 24.87 -9.25 15.02
CA HIS A 67 25.96 -8.30 15.13
C HIS A 67 27.22 -8.88 14.49
N TYR A 68 28.01 -8.01 13.90
CA TYR A 68 29.31 -8.36 13.35
C TYR A 68 30.33 -7.28 13.66
N ARG A 69 31.60 -7.66 13.73
CA ARG A 69 32.73 -6.76 13.82
C ARG A 69 33.75 -7.14 12.76
N VAL A 70 34.24 -6.14 12.05
CA VAL A 70 35.35 -6.28 11.12
C VAL A 70 36.63 -6.15 11.94
N ASP A 71 37.38 -7.21 12.00
CA ASP A 71 38.69 -7.18 12.64
C ASP A 71 39.70 -6.66 11.61
N LEU A 72 40.39 -5.56 11.94
CA LEU A 72 41.41 -4.97 11.04
C LEU A 72 42.56 -5.96 10.84
N PRO A 73 43.04 -6.11 9.60
CA PRO A 73 44.14 -7.01 9.32
C PRO A 73 45.40 -6.56 10.07
N THR A 74 46.01 -7.48 10.82
CA THR A 74 47.25 -7.25 11.57
C THR A 74 48.46 -7.87 10.88
N THR A 75 48.24 -8.65 9.83
CA THR A 75 49.29 -9.31 9.04
C THR A 75 49.50 -8.57 7.71
N GLU A 76 50.71 -8.65 7.16
CA GLU A 76 51.04 -8.01 5.88
C GLU A 76 50.16 -8.55 4.73
N ASP A 77 49.97 -9.86 4.67
CA ASP A 77 49.10 -10.49 3.66
C ASP A 77 47.64 -10.04 3.79
N GLY A 78 47.13 -9.93 5.01
CA GLY A 78 45.79 -9.36 5.26
C GLY A 78 45.66 -7.89 4.85
N LEU A 79 46.70 -7.09 5.07
CA LEU A 79 46.75 -5.70 4.62
C LEU A 79 46.74 -5.60 3.09
N ILE A 80 47.49 -6.46 2.39
CA ILE A 80 47.52 -6.52 0.92
C ILE A 80 46.11 -6.88 0.38
N GLN A 81 45.49 -7.89 0.92
CA GLN A 81 44.14 -8.29 0.56
C GLN A 81 43.14 -7.16 0.82
N TYR A 82 43.18 -6.55 2.00
CA TYR A 82 42.31 -5.42 2.36
C TYR A 82 42.46 -4.24 1.40
N LEU A 83 43.67 -3.83 1.05
CA LEU A 83 43.92 -2.71 0.14
C LEU A 83 43.52 -3.04 -1.30
N SER A 84 43.65 -4.30 -1.73
CA SER A 84 43.35 -4.76 -3.11
C SER A 84 41.94 -5.22 -3.35
N SER A 85 41.11 -5.27 -2.31
CA SER A 85 39.73 -5.80 -2.32
C SER A 85 38.74 -5.03 -3.21
N GLY A 86 39.13 -3.83 -3.69
CA GLY A 86 38.27 -2.95 -4.48
C GLY A 86 37.68 -1.77 -3.69
N LEU A 87 37.81 -1.79 -2.36
CA LEU A 87 37.41 -0.73 -1.44
C LEU A 87 38.02 0.63 -1.75
N LEU A 88 39.28 0.60 -2.14
CA LEU A 88 40.05 1.78 -2.40
C LEU A 88 40.19 1.95 -3.92
N PRO A 89 39.39 2.80 -4.56
CA PRO A 89 39.39 2.95 -6.00
C PRO A 89 40.77 3.32 -6.55
N GLY A 90 41.29 2.44 -7.42
CA GLY A 90 42.60 2.65 -8.07
C GLY A 90 43.80 1.97 -7.39
N ILE A 91 43.55 1.14 -6.37
CA ILE A 91 44.55 0.24 -5.79
C ILE A 91 44.25 -1.19 -6.27
N GLY A 92 45.12 -1.70 -7.13
CA GLY A 92 45.13 -3.10 -7.50
C GLY A 92 46.15 -3.89 -6.67
N PRO A 93 46.22 -5.26 -6.81
CA PRO A 93 47.08 -6.12 -6.00
C PRO A 93 48.55 -5.66 -5.99
N LYS A 94 49.13 -5.31 -7.14
CA LYS A 94 50.51 -4.82 -7.23
C LYS A 94 50.74 -3.51 -6.47
N THR A 95 49.79 -2.61 -6.50
CA THR A 95 49.88 -1.34 -5.77
C THR A 95 49.74 -1.54 -4.27
N ALA A 96 48.88 -2.46 -3.87
CA ALA A 96 48.68 -2.87 -2.46
C ALA A 96 49.99 -3.51 -1.91
N GLU A 97 50.62 -4.40 -2.66
CA GLU A 97 51.93 -5.00 -2.31
C GLU A 97 52.99 -3.91 -2.08
N LEU A 98 53.12 -2.94 -3.01
CA LEU A 98 54.08 -1.84 -2.88
C LEU A 98 53.80 -0.94 -1.66
N ILE A 99 52.54 -0.71 -1.31
CA ILE A 99 52.16 0.06 -0.14
C ILE A 99 52.60 -0.67 1.13
N VAL A 100 52.25 -1.97 1.23
CA VAL A 100 52.55 -2.78 2.43
C VAL A 100 54.04 -3.04 2.52
N GLU A 101 54.74 -3.29 1.41
CA GLU A 101 56.22 -3.41 1.40
C GLU A 101 56.89 -2.12 1.92
N ARG A 102 56.35 -0.95 1.62
CA ARG A 102 56.91 0.33 2.04
C ARG A 102 56.59 0.69 3.48
N PHE A 103 55.36 0.41 3.95
CA PHE A 103 54.86 0.90 5.22
C PHE A 103 54.57 -0.22 6.25
N GLY A 104 54.60 -1.48 5.83
CA GLY A 104 54.36 -2.64 6.69
C GLY A 104 53.06 -2.54 7.49
N GLN A 105 53.09 -2.86 8.76
CA GLN A 105 51.95 -2.81 9.69
C GLN A 105 51.47 -1.39 9.99
N ASP A 106 52.26 -0.36 9.72
CA ASP A 106 51.88 1.05 9.88
C ASP A 106 50.97 1.58 8.71
N THR A 107 50.69 0.77 7.70
CA THR A 107 49.94 1.17 6.50
C THR A 107 48.60 1.84 6.83
N LEU A 108 47.81 1.26 7.70
CA LEU A 108 46.51 1.84 8.11
C LEU A 108 46.68 3.14 8.89
N LYS A 109 47.70 3.20 9.75
CA LYS A 109 48.02 4.42 10.49
C LYS A 109 48.45 5.55 9.60
N ILE A 110 49.21 5.27 8.52
CA ILE A 110 49.58 6.25 7.53
C ILE A 110 48.34 6.73 6.73
N LEU A 111 47.41 5.84 6.41
CA LEU A 111 46.15 6.23 5.77
C LEU A 111 45.34 7.16 6.68
N ASP A 112 45.39 6.96 8.00
CA ASP A 112 44.66 7.76 8.99
C ASP A 112 45.34 9.11 9.29
N ASP A 113 46.67 9.10 9.55
CA ASP A 113 47.37 10.23 10.12
C ASP A 113 48.12 11.10 9.06
N ASP A 114 48.71 10.48 8.03
CA ASP A 114 49.46 11.19 6.98
C ASP A 114 49.36 10.50 5.60
N PRO A 115 48.18 10.53 5.00
CA PRO A 115 47.96 9.86 3.72
C PRO A 115 48.77 10.44 2.54
N THR A 116 49.37 11.61 2.73
CA THR A 116 50.21 12.23 1.68
C THR A 116 51.46 11.40 1.38
N ARG A 117 51.90 10.57 2.32
CA ARG A 117 53.03 9.64 2.12
C ARG A 117 52.77 8.56 1.09
N LEU A 118 51.51 8.28 0.77
CA LEU A 118 51.15 7.35 -0.30
C LEU A 118 51.56 7.86 -1.70
N LEU A 119 51.83 9.15 -1.83
CA LEU A 119 52.42 9.71 -3.07
C LEU A 119 53.85 9.25 -3.31
N GLU A 120 54.53 8.64 -2.29
CA GLU A 120 55.85 8.03 -2.46
C GLU A 120 55.75 6.71 -3.27
N ILE A 121 54.56 6.14 -3.45
CA ILE A 121 54.35 4.87 -4.11
C ILE A 121 54.20 5.09 -5.63
N PRO A 122 54.98 4.39 -6.47
CA PRO A 122 54.85 4.49 -7.92
C PRO A 122 53.43 4.07 -8.36
N GLY A 123 52.79 4.98 -9.14
CA GLY A 123 51.42 4.75 -9.63
C GLY A 123 50.33 5.45 -8.84
N ILE A 124 50.58 5.98 -7.65
CA ILE A 124 49.65 6.79 -6.89
C ILE A 124 49.87 8.27 -7.15
N GLY A 125 49.02 8.84 -7.99
CA GLY A 125 49.01 10.30 -8.25
C GLY A 125 48.01 11.02 -7.34
N LYS A 126 48.10 12.37 -7.29
CA LYS A 126 47.18 13.22 -6.48
C LYS A 126 45.71 12.93 -6.71
N LYS A 127 45.31 12.65 -7.96
CA LYS A 127 43.91 12.36 -8.32
C LYS A 127 43.43 10.97 -7.80
N THR A 128 44.33 9.98 -7.84
CA THR A 128 44.07 8.64 -7.30
C THR A 128 44.00 8.69 -5.77
N LEU A 129 44.94 9.41 -5.14
CA LEU A 129 44.98 9.62 -3.71
C LEU A 129 43.67 10.29 -3.22
N SER A 130 43.19 11.34 -3.87
CA SER A 130 41.96 12.04 -3.49
C SER A 130 40.71 11.13 -3.55
N ARG A 131 40.60 10.31 -4.63
CA ARG A 131 39.47 9.33 -4.73
C ARG A 131 39.53 8.24 -3.67
N MET A 132 40.72 7.74 -3.45
CA MET A 132 40.96 6.70 -2.45
C MET A 132 40.65 7.19 -1.04
N LEU A 133 41.10 8.38 -0.69
CA LEU A 133 40.87 8.97 0.62
C LEU A 133 39.36 9.26 0.85
N GLY A 134 38.65 9.70 -0.17
CA GLY A 134 37.19 9.87 -0.07
C GLY A 134 36.52 8.54 0.30
N ALA A 135 36.77 7.49 -0.45
CA ALA A 135 36.20 6.16 -0.16
C ALA A 135 36.63 5.58 1.21
N TYR A 136 37.89 5.82 1.60
CA TYR A 136 38.40 5.37 2.91
C TYR A 136 37.74 6.13 4.07
N GLN A 137 37.54 7.44 3.94
CA GLN A 137 36.89 8.26 4.94
C GLN A 137 35.41 7.87 5.09
N ASP A 138 34.68 7.71 3.98
CA ASP A 138 33.29 7.27 4.03
C ASP A 138 33.13 5.95 4.80
N GLN A 139 34.01 4.99 4.54
CA GLN A 139 33.99 3.70 5.26
C GLN A 139 34.37 3.81 6.74
N ARG A 140 35.31 4.67 7.05
CA ARG A 140 35.73 4.93 8.43
C ARG A 140 34.58 5.53 9.23
N ASP A 141 33.87 6.49 8.66
CA ASP A 141 32.75 7.16 9.30
C ASP A 141 31.56 6.19 9.50
N ILE A 142 31.22 5.40 8.50
CA ILE A 142 30.25 4.31 8.62
C ILE A 142 30.63 3.38 9.77
N ARG A 143 31.86 2.87 9.78
CA ARG A 143 32.35 1.92 10.79
C ARG A 143 32.28 2.52 12.20
N LYS A 144 32.70 3.77 12.37
CA LYS A 144 32.64 4.48 13.65
C LYS A 144 31.23 4.58 14.17
N VAL A 145 30.30 5.05 13.34
CA VAL A 145 28.88 5.16 13.71
C VAL A 145 28.27 3.81 14.05
N LEU A 146 28.59 2.75 13.27
CA LEU A 146 28.09 1.41 13.53
C LEU A 146 28.58 0.84 14.86
N ILE A 147 29.87 1.00 15.18
CA ILE A 147 30.44 0.53 16.46
C ILE A 147 29.77 1.27 17.62
N GLU A 148 29.65 2.58 17.53
CA GLU A 148 29.04 3.40 18.57
C GLU A 148 27.54 3.04 18.77
N LEU A 149 26.79 2.82 17.70
CA LEU A 149 25.39 2.36 17.78
C LEU A 149 25.26 0.93 18.33
N GLN A 150 26.25 0.07 18.09
CA GLN A 150 26.26 -1.29 18.67
C GLN A 150 26.43 -1.28 20.19
N GLU A 151 27.16 -0.33 20.76
CA GLU A 151 27.26 -0.14 22.21
C GLU A 151 25.89 0.11 22.84
N TYR A 152 24.99 0.81 22.12
CA TYR A 152 23.59 0.99 22.51
C TYR A 152 22.70 -0.19 22.10
N GLY A 153 23.28 -1.31 21.61
CA GLY A 153 22.57 -2.53 21.23
C GLY A 153 21.61 -2.33 20.03
N VAL A 154 21.95 -1.42 19.12
CA VAL A 154 21.25 -1.25 17.84
C VAL A 154 21.69 -2.35 16.88
N SER A 155 20.75 -3.01 16.20
CA SER A 155 21.09 -4.00 15.19
C SER A 155 21.77 -3.37 13.97
N SER A 156 22.66 -4.12 13.31
CA SER A 156 23.38 -3.64 12.12
C SER A 156 22.44 -3.12 11.02
N LYS A 157 21.30 -3.79 10.82
CA LYS A 157 20.25 -3.35 9.88
C LYS A 157 19.68 -1.97 10.23
N MET A 158 19.40 -1.72 11.51
CA MET A 158 18.89 -0.44 11.96
C MET A 158 19.97 0.64 11.89
N ALA A 159 21.19 0.30 12.31
CA ALA A 159 22.33 1.21 12.27
C ALA A 159 22.64 1.68 10.84
N MET A 160 22.49 0.77 9.86
CA MET A 160 22.65 1.11 8.45
C MET A 160 21.57 2.08 7.96
N LYS A 161 20.30 1.83 8.30
CA LYS A 161 19.20 2.75 7.97
C LYS A 161 19.41 4.14 8.57
N LEU A 162 19.90 4.19 9.81
CA LEU A 162 20.21 5.43 10.51
C LEU A 162 21.36 6.18 9.85
N TYR A 163 22.42 5.46 9.48
CA TYR A 163 23.57 6.05 8.79
C TYR A 163 23.17 6.59 7.40
N ASN A 164 22.41 5.84 6.63
CA ASN A 164 21.94 6.30 5.30
C ASN A 164 21.08 7.58 5.39
N ALA A 165 20.36 7.77 6.51
CA ALA A 165 19.53 8.95 6.72
C ALA A 165 20.31 10.17 7.25
N TYR A 166 21.32 9.94 8.12
CA TYR A 166 21.95 11.02 8.89
C TYR A 166 23.47 11.09 8.75
N HIS A 167 24.07 10.13 8.06
CA HIS A 167 25.51 10.00 7.83
C HIS A 167 26.34 10.11 9.14
N ASP A 168 27.36 10.89 9.17
CA ASP A 168 28.24 11.15 10.33
C ASP A 168 27.54 11.80 11.52
N GLN A 169 26.40 12.46 11.30
CA GLN A 169 25.60 13.10 12.33
C GLN A 169 24.68 12.14 13.08
N THR A 170 24.63 10.87 12.72
CA THR A 170 23.68 9.88 13.24
C THR A 170 23.64 9.84 14.76
N VAL A 171 24.78 9.71 15.42
CA VAL A 171 24.84 9.60 16.87
C VAL A 171 24.44 10.90 17.55
N ALA A 172 24.90 12.04 17.05
CA ALA A 172 24.55 13.36 17.58
C ALA A 172 23.04 13.61 17.54
N ILE A 173 22.40 13.29 16.41
CA ILE A 173 20.95 13.42 16.24
C ILE A 173 20.20 12.49 17.18
N LEU A 174 20.63 11.25 17.35
CA LEU A 174 19.98 10.29 18.24
C LEU A 174 20.10 10.67 19.73
N LEU A 175 21.22 11.28 20.12
CA LEU A 175 21.40 11.77 21.49
C LEU A 175 20.57 13.03 21.76
N GLU A 176 20.35 13.88 20.74
CA GLU A 176 19.51 15.07 20.84
C GLU A 176 18.01 14.73 20.84
N ASP A 177 17.56 13.92 19.86
CA ASP A 177 16.17 13.52 19.70
C ASP A 177 16.05 12.12 19.05
N PRO A 178 16.05 11.03 19.83
CA PRO A 178 15.94 9.68 19.29
C PRO A 178 14.58 9.40 18.63
N TYR A 179 13.54 10.21 18.91
CA TYR A 179 12.22 10.05 18.31
C TYR A 179 12.11 10.66 16.91
N ARG A 180 13.10 11.44 16.50
CA ARG A 180 13.19 11.99 15.15
C ARG A 180 13.16 10.89 14.07
N ILE A 181 13.72 9.72 14.35
CA ILE A 181 13.75 8.56 13.45
C ILE A 181 12.34 8.05 13.06
N VAL A 182 11.32 8.28 13.88
CA VAL A 182 9.92 7.90 13.57
C VAL A 182 9.35 8.78 12.45
N ARG A 183 9.86 9.99 12.35
CA ARG A 183 9.47 10.96 11.34
C ARG A 183 10.32 10.81 10.07
N ASP A 184 11.62 10.64 10.24
CA ASP A 184 12.61 10.77 9.17
C ASP A 184 12.96 9.41 8.51
N ILE A 185 12.61 8.25 9.11
CA ILE A 185 12.98 6.94 8.56
C ILE A 185 11.77 6.05 8.36
N ARG A 186 11.50 5.70 7.12
CA ARG A 186 10.37 4.84 6.75
C ARG A 186 10.46 3.45 7.40
N GLY A 187 9.34 3.01 7.98
CA GLY A 187 9.23 1.69 8.62
C GLY A 187 9.81 1.62 10.03
N VAL A 188 10.26 2.75 10.60
CA VAL A 188 10.60 2.86 12.02
C VAL A 188 9.39 3.42 12.77
N GLY A 189 8.78 2.59 13.62
CA GLY A 189 7.64 3.01 14.44
C GLY A 189 8.08 3.50 15.81
N PHE A 190 7.15 4.16 16.55
CA PHE A 190 7.37 4.69 17.90
C PHE A 190 7.99 3.64 18.84
N LYS A 191 7.51 2.40 18.83
CA LYS A 191 8.04 1.34 19.72
C LYS A 191 9.53 1.07 19.50
N ALA A 192 10.00 1.09 18.27
CA ALA A 192 11.42 0.89 17.97
C ALA A 192 12.27 2.09 18.42
N ALA A 193 11.77 3.30 18.23
CA ALA A 193 12.41 4.53 18.71
C ALA A 193 12.43 4.59 20.24
N ASP A 194 11.35 4.20 20.90
CA ASP A 194 11.24 4.20 22.37
C ASP A 194 12.21 3.18 23.00
N GLN A 195 12.36 2.00 22.40
CA GLN A 195 13.37 1.02 22.82
C GLN A 195 14.80 1.51 22.63
N LEU A 196 15.06 2.27 21.56
CA LEU A 196 16.36 2.89 21.33
C LEU A 196 16.61 4.00 22.35
N ALA A 197 15.62 4.89 22.58
CA ALA A 197 15.69 5.96 23.54
C ALA A 197 15.96 5.45 24.97
N GLU A 198 15.31 4.35 25.38
CA GLU A 198 15.55 3.70 26.68
C GLU A 198 17.02 3.24 26.81
N LYS A 199 17.61 2.69 25.77
CA LYS A 199 19.02 2.28 25.74
C LYS A 199 19.99 3.48 25.76
N LEU A 200 19.58 4.61 25.16
CA LEU A 200 20.30 5.87 25.22
C LEU A 200 20.14 6.62 26.56
N GLY A 201 19.37 6.05 27.51
CA GLY A 201 19.17 6.61 28.84
C GLY A 201 18.18 7.78 28.88
N VAL A 202 17.28 7.88 27.92
CA VAL A 202 16.23 8.92 27.90
C VAL A 202 15.18 8.61 28.96
N ASP A 203 14.88 9.59 29.80
CA ASP A 203 13.90 9.49 30.88
C ASP A 203 12.47 9.29 30.34
N ARG A 204 11.64 8.60 31.14
CA ARG A 204 10.25 8.27 30.75
C ARG A 204 9.36 9.49 30.56
N ASP A 205 9.63 10.57 31.25
CA ASP A 205 8.94 11.87 31.22
C ASP A 205 9.62 12.90 30.32
N ASN A 206 10.59 12.47 29.54
CA ASN A 206 11.21 13.33 28.54
C ASN A 206 10.16 13.91 27.57
N SER A 207 10.17 15.25 27.38
CA SER A 207 9.18 15.95 26.54
C SER A 207 9.14 15.45 25.11
N LYS A 208 10.29 15.08 24.50
CA LYS A 208 10.35 14.51 23.14
C LYS A 208 9.67 13.15 23.07
N ARG A 209 9.86 12.32 24.12
CA ARG A 209 9.16 11.04 24.26
C ARG A 209 7.65 11.22 24.30
N ILE A 210 7.18 12.12 25.16
CA ILE A 210 5.75 12.39 25.33
C ILE A 210 5.14 12.93 24.04
N GLN A 211 5.77 13.91 23.39
CA GLN A 211 5.32 14.43 22.09
C GLN A 211 5.23 13.33 21.02
N ALA A 212 6.26 12.51 20.88
CA ALA A 212 6.28 11.40 19.92
C ALA A 212 5.17 10.36 20.21
N GLY A 213 4.90 10.07 21.47
CA GLY A 213 3.82 9.19 21.89
C GLY A 213 2.43 9.78 21.61
N VAL A 214 2.22 11.07 21.83
CA VAL A 214 0.97 11.77 21.44
C VAL A 214 0.76 11.73 19.93
N VAL A 215 1.81 12.03 19.14
CA VAL A 215 1.74 11.92 17.67
C VAL A 215 1.42 10.49 17.23
N GLN A 216 2.01 9.47 17.88
CA GLN A 216 1.73 8.08 17.60
C GLN A 216 0.27 7.71 17.93
N ALA A 217 -0.25 8.16 19.08
CA ALA A 217 -1.65 7.95 19.44
C ALA A 217 -2.60 8.58 18.40
N LEU A 218 -2.31 9.80 17.96
CA LEU A 218 -3.06 10.46 16.88
C LEU A 218 -2.97 9.70 15.54
N ARG A 219 -1.80 9.16 15.20
CA ARG A 219 -1.64 8.36 13.97
C ARG A 219 -2.51 7.10 13.94
N GLU A 220 -2.92 6.59 15.08
CA GLU A 220 -3.85 5.44 15.12
C GLU A 220 -5.25 5.76 14.57
N CYS A 221 -5.61 7.05 14.43
CA CYS A 221 -6.80 7.49 13.69
C CYS A 221 -6.82 6.91 12.27
N TYR A 222 -5.64 6.88 11.57
CA TYR A 222 -5.54 6.35 10.21
C TYR A 222 -6.01 4.89 10.12
N ALA A 223 -5.62 4.06 11.07
CA ALA A 223 -5.98 2.64 11.07
C ALA A 223 -7.49 2.38 11.22
N GLN A 224 -8.20 3.35 11.79
CA GLN A 224 -9.65 3.32 11.97
C GLN A 224 -10.41 4.11 10.90
N GLY A 225 -9.68 4.75 9.98
CA GLY A 225 -10.26 5.63 8.95
C GLY A 225 -10.78 6.97 9.48
N ASN A 226 -10.46 7.33 10.74
CA ASN A 226 -10.80 8.62 11.33
C ASN A 226 -9.79 9.69 10.91
N THR A 227 -10.19 10.95 10.96
CA THR A 227 -9.30 12.09 10.73
C THR A 227 -8.88 12.78 12.03
N TYR A 228 -9.66 12.63 13.11
CA TYR A 228 -9.37 13.19 14.42
C TYR A 228 -9.70 12.23 15.58
N MET A 229 -9.21 12.56 16.76
CA MET A 229 -9.60 11.97 18.05
C MET A 229 -10.26 13.02 18.96
N ASN A 230 -11.18 12.58 19.81
CA ASN A 230 -11.68 13.39 20.91
C ASN A 230 -10.63 13.48 22.03
N GLU A 231 -10.69 14.53 22.84
CA GLU A 231 -9.73 14.81 23.93
C GLU A 231 -9.53 13.60 24.87
N GLU A 232 -10.62 13.07 25.43
CA GLU A 232 -10.54 11.95 26.37
C GLU A 232 -9.98 10.66 25.75
N GLU A 233 -10.27 10.43 24.49
CA GLU A 233 -9.76 9.27 23.76
C GLU A 233 -8.25 9.41 23.51
N LEU A 234 -7.80 10.59 23.10
CA LEU A 234 -6.39 10.88 22.90
C LEU A 234 -5.60 10.74 24.20
N ILE A 235 -6.11 11.32 25.28
CA ILE A 235 -5.47 11.24 26.61
C ILE A 235 -5.37 9.78 27.05
N ALA A 236 -6.48 9.05 27.04
CA ALA A 236 -6.49 7.64 27.44
C ALA A 236 -5.52 6.77 26.60
N ARG A 237 -5.47 7.00 25.30
CA ARG A 237 -4.59 6.24 24.42
C ARG A 237 -3.12 6.60 24.60
N ALA A 238 -2.81 7.88 24.80
CA ALA A 238 -1.44 8.32 25.09
C ALA A 238 -0.96 7.81 26.44
N GLN A 239 -1.81 7.82 27.48
CA GLN A 239 -1.50 7.22 28.79
C GLN A 239 -1.18 5.73 28.68
N GLU A 240 -2.01 4.97 27.94
CA GLU A 240 -1.78 3.53 27.72
C GLU A 240 -0.45 3.27 27.00
N LEU A 241 -0.14 4.08 25.97
CA LEU A 241 1.08 3.93 25.17
C LEU A 241 2.36 4.30 25.94
N LEU A 242 2.31 5.41 26.70
CA LEU A 242 3.46 6.02 27.36
C LEU A 242 3.68 5.53 28.79
N GLY A 243 2.62 5.07 29.47
CA GLY A 243 2.65 4.66 30.87
C GLY A 243 2.89 5.83 31.84
N VAL A 244 2.40 7.04 31.51
CA VAL A 244 2.51 8.27 32.32
C VAL A 244 1.15 8.77 32.79
N ASP A 245 1.13 9.71 33.73
CA ASP A 245 -0.10 10.28 34.24
C ASP A 245 -0.79 11.26 33.27
N ARG A 246 -2.03 11.65 33.56
CA ARG A 246 -2.84 12.53 32.72
C ARG A 246 -2.21 13.92 32.53
N GLU A 247 -1.67 14.52 33.58
CA GLU A 247 -1.13 15.86 33.53
C GLU A 247 0.07 15.95 32.60
N THR A 248 0.94 14.94 32.63
CA THR A 248 2.07 14.79 31.73
C THR A 248 1.61 14.65 30.27
N VAL A 249 0.56 13.88 30.01
CA VAL A 249 -0.01 13.74 28.64
C VAL A 249 -0.60 15.07 28.17
N GLU A 250 -1.36 15.78 29.01
CA GLU A 250 -1.95 17.08 28.65
C GLU A 250 -0.89 18.14 28.35
N MET A 251 0.25 18.13 29.06
CA MET A 251 1.41 18.96 28.71
C MET A 251 1.96 18.55 27.33
N GLY A 252 2.17 17.27 27.12
CA GLY A 252 2.65 16.76 25.82
C GLY A 252 1.74 17.07 24.64
N ILE A 253 0.43 17.07 24.84
CA ILE A 253 -0.54 17.50 23.81
C ILE A 253 -0.33 18.96 23.47
N ARG A 254 -0.19 19.83 24.48
CA ARG A 254 0.10 21.26 24.26
C ARG A 254 1.40 21.48 23.50
N ASP A 255 2.47 20.79 23.90
CA ASP A 255 3.76 20.88 23.22
C ASP A 255 3.69 20.37 21.78
N THR A 256 2.90 19.31 21.53
CA THR A 256 2.68 18.76 20.19
C THR A 256 1.94 19.75 19.27
N ILE A 257 1.00 20.53 19.82
CA ILE A 257 0.31 21.61 19.10
C ILE A 257 1.28 22.76 18.80
N ILE A 258 2.05 23.19 19.81
CA ILE A 258 3.04 24.28 19.67
C ILE A 258 4.09 23.92 18.61
N SER A 259 4.52 22.65 18.56
CA SER A 259 5.47 22.18 17.54
C SER A 259 4.88 22.04 16.12
N GLY A 260 3.56 22.25 15.95
CA GLY A 260 2.88 22.12 14.68
C GLY A 260 2.67 20.68 14.21
N ALA A 261 2.88 19.68 15.08
CA ALA A 261 2.67 18.27 14.72
C ALA A 261 1.19 17.82 14.87
N ALA A 262 0.40 18.55 15.63
CA ALA A 262 -1.04 18.35 15.80
C ALA A 262 -1.79 19.68 15.75
N HIS A 263 -3.07 19.60 15.40
CA HIS A 263 -4.00 20.72 15.43
C HIS A 263 -5.17 20.44 16.35
N MET A 264 -5.58 21.44 17.13
CA MET A 264 -6.78 21.37 17.97
C MET A 264 -7.89 22.22 17.35
N ASP A 265 -9.07 21.64 17.24
CA ASP A 265 -10.27 22.31 16.77
C ASP A 265 -11.46 22.00 17.71
N GLU A 266 -12.59 22.63 17.49
CA GLU A 266 -13.81 22.42 18.26
C GLU A 266 -14.98 22.11 17.33
N ILE A 267 -15.65 20.97 17.52
CA ILE A 267 -16.89 20.61 16.83
C ILE A 267 -17.97 20.34 17.88
N ASP A 268 -19.10 21.01 17.76
CA ASP A 268 -20.24 20.90 18.69
C ASP A 268 -19.87 21.07 20.18
N GLY A 269 -18.99 22.03 20.48
CA GLY A 269 -18.53 22.33 21.84
C GLY A 269 -17.57 21.29 22.42
N ARG A 270 -17.02 20.39 21.60
CA ARG A 270 -16.06 19.36 22.01
C ARG A 270 -14.72 19.57 21.35
N ARG A 271 -13.65 19.55 22.17
CA ARG A 271 -12.29 19.60 21.66
C ARG A 271 -11.93 18.31 20.93
N ILE A 272 -11.35 18.49 19.76
CA ILE A 272 -10.88 17.42 18.89
C ILE A 272 -9.45 17.71 18.45
N TYR A 273 -8.70 16.64 18.19
CA TYR A 273 -7.28 16.74 17.86
C TYR A 273 -6.97 15.96 16.60
N TYR A 274 -6.30 16.63 15.68
CA TYR A 274 -5.87 16.09 14.39
C TYR A 274 -4.35 15.89 14.36
N PRO A 275 -3.85 14.84 13.67
CA PRO A 275 -2.54 14.94 13.05
C PRO A 275 -2.54 16.12 12.06
N MET A 276 -1.51 16.98 12.07
CA MET A 276 -1.49 18.19 11.23
C MET A 276 -1.83 17.93 9.78
N GLY A 277 -1.22 16.92 9.14
CA GLY A 277 -1.48 16.61 7.72
C GLY A 277 -2.93 16.22 7.40
N LEU A 278 -3.68 15.65 8.36
CA LEU A 278 -5.11 15.36 8.15
C LEU A 278 -5.98 16.60 8.32
N TYR A 279 -5.61 17.49 9.25
CA TYR A 279 -6.25 18.80 9.37
C TYR A 279 -6.13 19.59 8.07
N GLU A 280 -4.90 19.72 7.55
CA GLU A 280 -4.62 20.41 6.28
C GLU A 280 -5.34 19.76 5.11
N ALA A 281 -5.43 18.42 5.10
CA ALA A 281 -6.13 17.72 4.03
C ALA A 281 -7.64 17.99 4.04
N GLU A 282 -8.27 17.97 5.21
CA GLU A 282 -9.71 18.30 5.31
C GLU A 282 -9.99 19.78 5.02
N ASP A 283 -9.15 20.67 5.54
CA ASP A 283 -9.35 22.12 5.41
C ASP A 283 -9.20 22.57 3.95
N ALA A 284 -8.11 22.13 3.28
CA ALA A 284 -7.88 22.39 1.86
C ALA A 284 -8.98 21.77 0.98
N THR A 285 -9.38 20.52 1.27
CA THR A 285 -10.47 19.86 0.54
C THR A 285 -11.78 20.65 0.67
N ALA A 286 -12.14 21.08 1.87
CA ALA A 286 -13.36 21.84 2.12
C ALA A 286 -13.37 23.17 1.36
N LEU A 287 -12.24 23.89 1.36
CA LEU A 287 -12.09 25.15 0.64
C LEU A 287 -12.25 24.96 -0.87
N MET A 288 -11.46 24.07 -1.46
CA MET A 288 -11.44 23.84 -2.92
C MET A 288 -12.77 23.26 -3.41
N MET A 289 -13.41 22.35 -2.66
CA MET A 289 -14.75 21.86 -2.99
C MET A 289 -15.80 22.95 -2.96
N THR A 290 -15.69 23.90 -2.04
CA THR A 290 -16.62 25.06 -1.98
C THR A 290 -16.44 25.97 -3.20
N GLN A 291 -15.22 26.20 -3.64
CA GLN A 291 -14.91 26.96 -4.85
C GLN A 291 -15.47 26.27 -6.11
N LEU A 292 -15.21 24.98 -6.29
CA LEU A 292 -15.74 24.21 -7.43
C LEU A 292 -17.26 24.18 -7.45
N ALA A 293 -17.90 24.02 -6.30
CA ALA A 293 -19.36 23.99 -6.20
C ALA A 293 -20.00 25.35 -6.53
N GLY A 294 -19.28 26.46 -6.35
CA GLY A 294 -19.71 27.80 -6.74
C GLY A 294 -19.61 28.07 -8.23
N SER A 295 -18.91 27.23 -8.99
CA SER A 295 -18.75 27.40 -10.44
C SER A 295 -19.98 26.89 -11.19
N HIS A 296 -20.52 27.72 -12.06
CA HIS A 296 -21.65 27.39 -12.96
C HIS A 296 -21.22 27.62 -14.39
N PHE A 297 -21.62 26.73 -15.28
CA PHE A 297 -21.29 26.79 -16.69
C PHE A 297 -22.58 27.01 -17.50
N GLU A 298 -22.58 28.04 -18.32
CA GLU A 298 -23.63 28.23 -19.32
C GLU A 298 -23.36 27.29 -20.50
N ALA A 299 -24.39 26.60 -20.95
CA ALA A 299 -24.32 25.67 -22.09
C ALA A 299 -24.95 26.37 -23.32
N ASP A 300 -24.53 27.61 -23.56
CA ASP A 300 -25.18 28.49 -24.55
C ASP A 300 -25.09 27.98 -26.00
N ASP A 301 -24.13 27.13 -26.30
CA ASP A 301 -23.90 26.62 -27.66
C ASP A 301 -24.60 25.28 -27.97
N ILE A 302 -25.20 24.61 -26.99
CA ILE A 302 -25.82 23.28 -27.17
C ILE A 302 -27.12 23.17 -26.39
N ASP A 303 -28.19 22.75 -27.08
CA ASP A 303 -29.39 22.26 -26.41
C ASP A 303 -29.09 20.88 -25.80
N VAL A 304 -28.91 20.88 -24.46
CA VAL A 304 -28.55 19.65 -23.69
C VAL A 304 -29.64 18.57 -23.83
N GLU A 305 -30.92 18.97 -23.95
CA GLU A 305 -32.02 18.01 -24.15
C GLU A 305 -31.90 17.32 -25.51
N GLU A 306 -31.69 18.09 -26.57
CA GLU A 306 -31.48 17.53 -27.91
C GLU A 306 -30.22 16.69 -27.99
N ALA A 307 -29.16 17.04 -27.25
CA ALA A 307 -27.95 16.25 -27.19
C ALA A 307 -28.17 14.89 -26.48
N ILE A 308 -28.98 14.87 -25.41
CA ILE A 308 -29.40 13.65 -24.74
C ILE A 308 -30.25 12.77 -25.66
N ASP A 309 -31.20 13.35 -26.37
CA ASP A 309 -32.08 12.62 -27.32
C ASP A 309 -31.26 11.98 -28.47
N ARG A 310 -30.24 12.69 -28.95
CA ARG A 310 -29.28 12.15 -29.93
C ARG A 310 -28.47 10.98 -29.38
N TYR A 311 -28.00 11.14 -28.12
CA TYR A 311 -27.25 10.07 -27.44
C TYR A 311 -28.13 8.84 -27.24
N GLU A 312 -29.36 8.97 -26.73
CA GLU A 312 -30.33 7.87 -26.60
C GLU A 312 -30.58 7.14 -27.91
N SER A 313 -30.75 7.91 -28.99
CA SER A 313 -30.96 7.39 -30.35
C SER A 313 -29.74 6.59 -30.84
N HIS A 314 -28.53 7.06 -30.50
CA HIS A 314 -27.28 6.41 -30.89
C HIS A 314 -27.07 5.07 -30.18
N ILE A 315 -27.34 5.03 -28.87
CA ILE A 315 -27.18 3.79 -28.07
C ILE A 315 -28.40 2.87 -28.09
N ALA A 316 -29.50 3.29 -28.71
CA ALA A 316 -30.79 2.59 -28.79
C ALA A 316 -31.35 2.23 -27.38
N ILE A 317 -31.14 3.11 -26.39
CA ILE A 317 -31.60 2.96 -25.00
C ILE A 317 -32.29 4.26 -24.60
N THR A 318 -33.46 4.16 -23.96
CA THR A 318 -34.14 5.34 -23.37
C THR A 318 -33.68 5.46 -21.90
N LEU A 319 -33.14 6.62 -21.56
CA LEU A 319 -32.74 6.98 -20.20
C LEU A 319 -33.98 7.35 -19.37
N ASP A 320 -33.95 7.04 -18.07
CA ASP A 320 -34.99 7.55 -17.17
C ASP A 320 -34.73 9.01 -16.76
N GLU A 321 -35.68 9.60 -16.04
CA GLU A 321 -35.63 10.99 -15.60
C GLU A 321 -34.42 11.27 -14.68
N GLU A 322 -34.05 10.32 -13.77
CA GLU A 322 -32.88 10.45 -12.89
C GLU A 322 -31.57 10.43 -13.68
N GLN A 323 -31.46 9.57 -14.70
CA GLN A 323 -30.31 9.47 -15.59
C GLN A 323 -30.16 10.71 -16.48
N ARG A 324 -31.25 11.18 -17.10
CA ARG A 324 -31.24 12.43 -17.88
C ARG A 324 -30.86 13.62 -17.00
N ASN A 325 -31.40 13.69 -15.78
CA ASN A 325 -31.07 14.76 -14.82
C ASN A 325 -29.59 14.72 -14.41
N ALA A 326 -28.99 13.54 -14.24
CA ALA A 326 -27.56 13.39 -13.93
C ALA A 326 -26.69 14.01 -15.04
N ILE A 327 -26.99 13.71 -16.29
CA ILE A 327 -26.27 14.26 -17.44
C ILE A 327 -26.43 15.78 -17.51
N LYS A 328 -27.66 16.28 -17.41
CA LYS A 328 -27.95 17.74 -17.44
C LYS A 328 -27.18 18.48 -16.34
N THR A 329 -27.19 17.92 -15.14
CA THR A 329 -26.53 18.52 -13.98
C THR A 329 -25.01 18.54 -14.17
N ALA A 330 -24.43 17.44 -14.68
CA ALA A 330 -23.00 17.33 -14.91
C ALA A 330 -22.46 18.31 -15.96
N VAL A 331 -23.28 18.66 -16.95
CA VAL A 331 -22.91 19.66 -17.98
C VAL A 331 -22.89 21.08 -17.42
N LYS A 332 -23.77 21.42 -16.46
CA LYS A 332 -24.01 22.77 -15.97
C LYS A 332 -23.29 23.17 -14.70
N GLN A 333 -22.87 22.19 -13.88
CA GLN A 333 -22.31 22.43 -12.54
C GLN A 333 -20.83 22.14 -12.47
N GLY A 334 -20.10 22.90 -11.65
CA GLY A 334 -18.67 22.69 -11.41
C GLY A 334 -18.38 21.44 -10.58
N LEU A 335 -19.30 21.08 -9.67
CA LEU A 335 -19.20 19.88 -8.86
C LEU A 335 -20.54 19.13 -8.87
N VAL A 336 -20.51 17.85 -9.19
CA VAL A 336 -21.69 16.96 -9.18
C VAL A 336 -21.35 15.62 -8.58
N ILE A 337 -22.27 15.07 -7.78
CA ILE A 337 -22.17 13.75 -7.19
C ILE A 337 -23.28 12.86 -7.76
N ILE A 338 -22.89 11.74 -8.38
CA ILE A 338 -23.79 10.72 -8.90
C ILE A 338 -23.61 9.46 -8.09
N THR A 339 -24.62 9.04 -7.34
CA THR A 339 -24.54 7.86 -6.49
C THR A 339 -25.63 6.86 -6.80
N GLY A 340 -25.28 5.58 -6.75
CA GLY A 340 -26.22 4.48 -6.96
C GLY A 340 -25.54 3.13 -6.87
N GLY A 341 -26.32 2.12 -6.54
CA GLY A 341 -25.86 0.73 -6.43
C GLY A 341 -25.45 0.12 -7.78
N PRO A 342 -25.04 -1.15 -7.76
CA PRO A 342 -24.70 -1.88 -8.98
C PRO A 342 -25.92 -2.03 -9.90
N GLY A 343 -25.72 -1.91 -11.21
CA GLY A 343 -26.77 -2.08 -12.20
C GLY A 343 -27.75 -0.90 -12.34
N THR A 344 -27.46 0.24 -11.74
CA THR A 344 -28.29 1.46 -11.87
C THR A 344 -27.96 2.31 -13.10
N GLY A 345 -27.03 1.84 -13.95
CA GLY A 345 -26.68 2.52 -15.20
C GLY A 345 -25.63 3.62 -15.05
N LYS A 346 -24.82 3.63 -13.99
CA LYS A 346 -23.72 4.60 -13.81
C LYS A 346 -22.82 4.71 -15.05
N THR A 347 -22.42 3.58 -15.62
CA THR A 347 -21.58 3.55 -16.84
C THR A 347 -22.26 4.19 -18.05
N THR A 348 -23.56 3.97 -18.23
CA THR A 348 -24.34 4.59 -19.29
C THR A 348 -24.38 6.11 -19.14
N ILE A 349 -24.52 6.60 -17.90
CA ILE A 349 -24.50 8.04 -17.60
C ILE A 349 -23.10 8.62 -17.84
N ILE A 350 -22.03 7.94 -17.42
CA ILE A 350 -20.63 8.35 -17.69
C ILE A 350 -20.44 8.55 -19.20
N ASN A 351 -20.86 7.56 -20.01
CA ASN A 351 -20.79 7.64 -21.47
C ASN A 351 -21.61 8.80 -22.04
N GLY A 352 -22.81 9.05 -21.50
CA GLY A 352 -23.64 10.17 -21.91
C GLY A 352 -22.99 11.51 -21.61
N ILE A 353 -22.46 11.69 -20.40
CA ILE A 353 -21.74 12.90 -20.00
C ILE A 353 -20.52 13.11 -20.88
N LEU A 354 -19.70 12.07 -21.06
CA LEU A 354 -18.50 12.10 -21.88
C LEU A 354 -18.82 12.53 -23.33
N ASN A 355 -19.79 11.88 -23.96
CA ASN A 355 -20.21 12.16 -25.33
C ASN A 355 -20.68 13.63 -25.50
N ILE A 356 -21.47 14.14 -24.57
CA ILE A 356 -21.97 15.51 -24.64
C ILE A 356 -20.83 16.52 -24.43
N LEU A 357 -19.99 16.34 -23.41
CA LEU A 357 -18.87 17.25 -23.15
C LEU A 357 -17.85 17.26 -24.31
N GLN A 358 -17.58 16.10 -24.91
CA GLN A 358 -16.74 16.01 -26.12
C GLN A 358 -17.38 16.70 -27.33
N SER A 359 -18.70 16.59 -27.48
CA SER A 359 -19.43 17.34 -28.55
C SER A 359 -19.32 18.87 -28.38
N MET A 360 -19.12 19.34 -27.15
CA MET A 360 -18.81 20.73 -26.81
C MET A 360 -17.31 21.07 -27.01
N ARG A 361 -16.51 20.13 -27.51
CA ARG A 361 -15.05 20.25 -27.69
C ARG A 361 -14.27 20.47 -26.39
N LEU A 362 -14.78 19.99 -25.27
CA LEU A 362 -14.14 20.07 -23.99
C LEU A 362 -13.17 18.89 -23.82
N SER A 363 -12.01 19.17 -23.23
CA SER A 363 -11.05 18.14 -22.81
C SER A 363 -11.58 17.42 -21.58
N VAL A 364 -11.91 16.14 -21.71
CA VAL A 364 -12.47 15.31 -20.63
C VAL A 364 -11.49 14.20 -20.31
N GLN A 365 -11.14 14.04 -19.02
CA GLN A 365 -10.34 12.93 -18.55
C GLN A 365 -11.18 12.02 -17.67
N LEU A 366 -10.95 10.71 -17.81
CA LEU A 366 -11.57 9.68 -17.01
C LEU A 366 -10.59 9.14 -15.99
N ALA A 367 -11.02 8.95 -14.74
CA ALA A 367 -10.16 8.42 -13.68
C ALA A 367 -10.92 7.51 -12.71
N ALA A 368 -10.16 6.66 -12.01
CA ALA A 368 -10.67 5.85 -10.90
C ALA A 368 -9.57 5.61 -9.84
N PRO A 369 -9.93 5.28 -8.59
CA PRO A 369 -8.95 5.02 -7.53
C PRO A 369 -8.11 3.76 -7.74
N THR A 370 -8.62 2.77 -8.48
CA THR A 370 -7.97 1.47 -8.69
C THR A 370 -7.75 1.17 -10.17
N GLY A 371 -6.69 0.38 -10.48
CA GLY A 371 -6.37 -0.02 -11.85
C GLY A 371 -7.52 -0.79 -12.53
N ARG A 372 -8.21 -1.66 -11.79
CA ARG A 372 -9.36 -2.40 -12.31
C ARG A 372 -10.55 -1.52 -12.67
N ALA A 373 -10.87 -0.56 -11.81
CA ALA A 373 -11.96 0.37 -12.10
C ALA A 373 -11.62 1.25 -13.30
N ALA A 374 -10.38 1.76 -13.40
CA ALA A 374 -9.91 2.52 -14.54
C ALA A 374 -9.98 1.70 -15.83
N LYS A 375 -9.48 0.45 -15.80
CA LYS A 375 -9.55 -0.44 -16.96
C LYS A 375 -11.00 -0.72 -17.41
N ARG A 376 -11.88 -1.07 -16.46
CA ARG A 376 -13.31 -1.27 -16.76
C ARG A 376 -13.93 -0.03 -17.37
N MET A 377 -13.55 1.14 -16.89
CA MET A 377 -14.01 2.41 -17.43
C MET A 377 -13.53 2.59 -18.87
N THR A 378 -12.27 2.29 -19.18
CA THR A 378 -11.74 2.27 -20.55
C THR A 378 -12.50 1.30 -21.46
N GLU A 379 -12.70 0.07 -21.03
CA GLU A 379 -13.40 -0.97 -21.83
C GLU A 379 -14.85 -0.58 -22.15
N THR A 380 -15.50 0.12 -21.24
CA THR A 380 -16.92 0.48 -21.37
C THR A 380 -17.16 1.82 -22.06
N THR A 381 -16.22 2.73 -22.01
CA THR A 381 -16.32 4.06 -22.65
C THR A 381 -15.61 4.12 -24.01
N GLY A 382 -14.63 3.26 -24.22
CA GLY A 382 -13.72 3.33 -25.39
C GLY A 382 -12.63 4.38 -25.26
N GLU A 383 -12.62 5.19 -24.16
CA GLU A 383 -11.64 6.24 -23.90
C GLU A 383 -10.69 5.85 -22.76
N GLU A 384 -9.43 6.26 -22.85
CA GLU A 384 -8.44 5.91 -21.82
C GLU A 384 -8.80 6.51 -20.46
N ALA A 385 -9.06 5.65 -19.48
CA ALA A 385 -9.18 6.03 -18.09
C ALA A 385 -7.89 5.69 -17.31
N LYS A 386 -7.46 6.58 -16.44
CA LYS A 386 -6.25 6.41 -15.63
C LYS A 386 -6.58 6.17 -14.16
N THR A 387 -5.68 5.50 -13.42
CA THR A 387 -5.78 5.57 -11.97
C THR A 387 -5.50 6.99 -11.50
N LEU A 388 -6.11 7.43 -10.37
CA LEU A 388 -5.83 8.76 -9.82
C LEU A 388 -4.33 8.97 -9.57
N HIS A 389 -3.62 7.97 -9.08
CA HIS A 389 -2.17 8.04 -8.89
C HIS A 389 -1.41 8.25 -10.21
N ARG A 390 -1.81 7.58 -11.30
CA ARG A 390 -1.20 7.74 -12.62
C ARG A 390 -1.57 9.10 -13.24
N LEU A 391 -2.80 9.54 -13.04
CA LEU A 391 -3.26 10.85 -13.52
C LEU A 391 -2.47 11.99 -12.85
N LEU A 392 -2.21 11.85 -11.54
CA LEU A 392 -1.45 12.81 -10.76
C LEU A 392 0.07 12.64 -10.88
N GLU A 393 0.55 11.72 -11.73
CA GLU A 393 1.97 11.44 -11.96
C GLU A 393 2.70 11.20 -10.63
N TYR A 394 2.25 10.15 -9.93
CA TYR A 394 2.83 9.74 -8.65
C TYR A 394 4.27 9.29 -8.83
N HIS A 395 5.20 9.99 -8.20
CA HIS A 395 6.60 9.58 -8.12
C HIS A 395 6.89 8.93 -6.77
N TYR A 396 7.46 7.75 -6.86
CA TYR A 396 8.05 7.06 -5.72
C TYR A 396 9.54 7.40 -5.71
N ASP A 397 9.95 8.29 -4.80
CA ASP A 397 11.34 8.50 -4.47
C ASP A 397 11.63 7.67 -3.21
N ASP A 398 12.57 6.71 -3.31
CA ASP A 398 12.98 5.88 -2.18
C ASP A 398 13.57 6.72 -1.04
N ASN A 399 14.05 7.92 -1.33
CA ASN A 399 14.59 8.90 -0.38
C ASN A 399 13.53 9.90 0.13
N ALA A 400 12.36 10.00 -0.50
CA ALA A 400 11.29 10.89 -0.06
C ALA A 400 10.41 10.22 1.00
N LEU A 401 10.25 10.89 2.13
CA LEU A 401 9.45 10.42 3.27
C LEU A 401 7.95 10.41 2.98
N THR A 402 7.51 11.24 2.08
CA THR A 402 6.11 11.36 1.64
C THR A 402 6.03 11.17 0.14
N PRO A 403 5.01 10.42 -0.34
CA PRO A 403 4.75 10.33 -1.75
C PRO A 403 4.48 11.73 -2.32
N THR A 404 5.10 12.03 -3.45
CA THR A 404 4.91 13.29 -4.15
C THR A 404 4.16 13.06 -5.46
N PHE A 405 3.26 13.99 -5.77
CA PHE A 405 2.57 14.03 -7.04
C PHE A 405 3.16 15.18 -7.87
N GLU A 406 3.53 14.92 -9.12
CA GLU A 406 4.02 15.98 -10.02
C GLU A 406 2.90 16.92 -10.45
N ARG A 407 1.66 16.39 -10.56
CA ARG A 407 0.48 17.22 -10.81
C ARG A 407 -0.03 17.77 -9.50
N ASN A 408 0.00 19.08 -9.38
CA ASN A 408 -0.37 19.84 -8.19
C ASN A 408 -0.70 21.30 -8.59
N ALA A 409 -0.81 22.21 -7.64
CA ALA A 409 -1.16 23.62 -7.90
C ALA A 409 -0.13 24.36 -8.78
N ASP A 410 1.14 23.98 -8.75
CA ASP A 410 2.21 24.56 -9.58
C ASP A 410 2.27 23.93 -10.98
N ASN A 411 1.72 22.73 -11.15
CA ASN A 411 1.69 21.97 -12.40
C ASN A 411 0.34 21.27 -12.58
N PRO A 412 -0.76 22.01 -12.82
CA PRO A 412 -2.11 21.46 -12.85
C PRO A 412 -2.38 20.59 -14.07
N LEU A 413 -3.52 19.91 -14.03
CA LEU A 413 -4.04 19.12 -15.13
C LEU A 413 -4.72 20.04 -16.15
N GLU A 414 -4.30 20.00 -17.39
CA GLU A 414 -4.89 20.78 -18.50
C GLU A 414 -6.16 20.08 -19.02
N LEU A 415 -7.27 20.27 -18.32
CA LEU A 415 -8.57 19.65 -18.68
C LEU A 415 -9.76 20.53 -18.28
N ASN A 416 -10.88 20.36 -19.00
CA ASN A 416 -12.12 21.07 -18.72
C ASN A 416 -13.10 20.29 -17.85
N ALA A 417 -12.98 18.96 -17.85
CA ALA A 417 -13.80 18.10 -17.00
C ALA A 417 -13.05 16.83 -16.58
N LEU A 418 -13.28 16.45 -15.35
CA LEU A 418 -12.76 15.19 -14.77
C LEU A 418 -13.94 14.36 -14.26
N ILE A 419 -14.06 13.14 -14.78
CA ILE A 419 -15.05 12.15 -14.33
C ILE A 419 -14.30 11.09 -13.52
N VAL A 420 -14.66 10.94 -12.25
CA VAL A 420 -14.03 9.98 -11.33
C VAL A 420 -15.05 8.93 -10.92
N ASP A 421 -14.86 7.67 -11.34
CA ASP A 421 -15.68 6.54 -10.91
C ASP A 421 -15.11 5.90 -9.63
N GLU A 422 -15.93 5.10 -8.93
CA GLU A 422 -15.62 4.47 -7.63
C GLU A 422 -15.14 5.49 -6.57
N ALA A 423 -15.73 6.69 -6.55
CA ALA A 423 -15.33 7.80 -5.67
C ALA A 423 -15.46 7.47 -4.17
N SER A 424 -16.23 6.44 -3.78
CA SER A 424 -16.32 5.94 -2.39
C SER A 424 -14.98 5.45 -1.84
N MET A 425 -14.03 5.10 -2.71
CA MET A 425 -12.70 4.61 -2.32
C MET A 425 -11.65 5.72 -2.14
N ILE A 426 -11.99 6.98 -2.39
CA ILE A 426 -11.07 8.11 -2.27
C ILE A 426 -11.02 8.56 -0.82
N ASP A 427 -9.82 8.55 -0.22
CA ASP A 427 -9.58 9.11 1.11
C ASP A 427 -9.32 10.63 1.06
N ILE A 428 -9.24 11.25 2.22
CA ILE A 428 -9.11 12.71 2.32
C ILE A 428 -7.77 13.23 1.77
N VAL A 429 -6.70 12.44 1.89
CA VAL A 429 -5.36 12.84 1.42
C VAL A 429 -5.31 12.80 -0.10
N LEU A 430 -5.80 11.72 -0.70
CA LEU A 430 -5.88 11.60 -2.16
C LEU A 430 -6.83 12.62 -2.77
N MET A 431 -7.94 12.94 -2.09
CA MET A 431 -8.88 13.98 -2.55
C MET A 431 -8.24 15.37 -2.53
N LYS A 432 -7.50 15.72 -1.47
CA LYS A 432 -6.72 16.96 -1.43
C LYS A 432 -5.78 17.05 -2.63
N SER A 433 -4.94 16.01 -2.85
CA SER A 433 -3.98 16.00 -3.96
C SER A 433 -4.65 16.10 -5.33
N LEU A 434 -5.82 15.47 -5.50
CA LEU A 434 -6.61 15.59 -6.72
C LEU A 434 -7.09 17.02 -6.96
N LEU A 435 -7.60 17.67 -5.92
CA LEU A 435 -8.12 19.03 -6.01
C LEU A 435 -7.02 20.07 -6.25
N GLU A 436 -5.84 19.87 -5.65
CA GLU A 436 -4.66 20.71 -5.90
C GLU A 436 -4.19 20.66 -7.35
N ALA A 437 -4.46 19.56 -8.05
CA ALA A 437 -4.11 19.40 -9.46
C ALA A 437 -5.18 19.86 -10.44
N ILE A 438 -6.35 20.33 -9.97
CA ILE A 438 -7.47 20.80 -10.81
C ILE A 438 -7.50 22.33 -10.82
N GLU A 439 -7.52 22.92 -12.01
CA GLU A 439 -7.67 24.37 -12.17
C GLU A 439 -9.10 24.85 -11.89
N GLU A 440 -9.21 26.10 -11.50
CA GLU A 440 -10.51 26.79 -11.41
C GLU A 440 -11.19 26.79 -12.79
N GLY A 441 -12.49 26.46 -12.82
CA GLY A 441 -13.23 26.31 -14.07
C GLY A 441 -13.26 24.88 -14.64
N THR A 442 -12.66 23.90 -13.95
CA THR A 442 -12.82 22.49 -14.28
C THR A 442 -14.10 21.92 -13.68
N ARG A 443 -14.81 21.08 -14.43
CA ARG A 443 -15.96 20.31 -13.92
C ARG A 443 -15.46 19.04 -13.25
N LEU A 444 -15.83 18.81 -11.99
CA LEU A 444 -15.56 17.57 -11.27
C LEU A 444 -16.84 16.76 -11.10
N ILE A 445 -16.90 15.59 -11.72
CA ILE A 445 -18.02 14.66 -11.64
C ILE A 445 -17.58 13.42 -10.83
N LEU A 446 -18.09 13.30 -9.62
CA LEU A 446 -17.82 12.17 -8.73
C LEU A 446 -18.93 11.12 -8.87
N VAL A 447 -18.56 9.93 -9.36
CA VAL A 447 -19.47 8.80 -9.51
C VAL A 447 -19.09 7.71 -8.52
N GLY A 448 -20.06 7.10 -7.83
CA GLY A 448 -19.74 6.04 -6.89
C GLY A 448 -20.99 5.47 -6.21
N ASP A 449 -20.75 4.61 -5.24
CA ASP A 449 -21.79 4.00 -4.40
C ASP A 449 -21.51 4.35 -2.94
N ALA A 450 -22.28 5.29 -2.39
CA ALA A 450 -22.11 5.76 -1.00
C ALA A 450 -22.44 4.71 0.06
N ASP A 451 -23.12 3.64 -0.34
CA ASP A 451 -23.56 2.56 0.55
C ASP A 451 -22.53 1.42 0.64
N GLN A 452 -21.51 1.41 -0.24
CA GLN A 452 -20.37 0.50 -0.16
C GLN A 452 -19.41 0.87 0.98
N LEU A 453 -18.41 0.01 1.19
CA LEU A 453 -17.33 0.30 2.14
C LEU A 453 -16.62 1.60 1.76
N PRO A 454 -16.32 2.45 2.75
CA PRO A 454 -15.53 3.66 2.51
C PRO A 454 -14.08 3.34 2.14
N SER A 455 -13.30 4.38 1.83
CA SER A 455 -11.85 4.28 1.57
C SER A 455 -11.11 3.50 2.67
N VAL A 456 -9.98 2.88 2.34
CA VAL A 456 -9.11 2.27 3.36
C VAL A 456 -8.42 3.35 4.20
N GLY A 457 -8.03 4.46 3.56
CA GLY A 457 -7.44 5.61 4.21
C GLY A 457 -8.43 6.45 5.03
N PRO A 458 -7.95 7.51 5.70
CA PRO A 458 -8.74 8.35 6.60
C PRO A 458 -9.74 9.22 5.86
N GLY A 459 -10.87 9.51 6.54
CA GLY A 459 -11.96 10.30 5.98
C GLY A 459 -13.07 9.46 5.36
N ASN A 460 -14.18 10.10 5.03
CA ASN A 460 -15.35 9.50 4.39
C ASN A 460 -15.90 10.45 3.31
N VAL A 461 -15.00 10.87 2.43
CA VAL A 461 -15.16 12.02 1.53
C VAL A 461 -16.49 12.03 0.78
N LEU A 462 -16.83 10.94 0.08
CA LEU A 462 -18.07 10.90 -0.71
C LEU A 462 -19.31 11.07 0.16
N SER A 463 -19.36 10.39 1.31
CA SER A 463 -20.51 10.50 2.23
C SER A 463 -20.59 11.89 2.88
N ASP A 464 -19.43 12.45 3.25
CA ASP A 464 -19.36 13.78 3.87
C ASP A 464 -19.77 14.87 2.88
N LEU A 465 -19.38 14.78 1.61
CA LEU A 465 -19.83 15.69 0.56
C LEU A 465 -21.35 15.60 0.34
N ILE A 466 -21.90 14.38 0.34
CA ILE A 466 -23.34 14.16 0.24
C ILE A 466 -24.08 14.74 1.46
N GLU A 467 -23.56 14.53 2.68
CA GLU A 467 -24.14 15.03 3.93
C GLU A 467 -24.08 16.56 4.02
N SER A 468 -23.00 17.17 3.54
CA SER A 468 -22.80 18.64 3.55
C SER A 468 -23.77 19.39 2.63
N GLY A 469 -24.33 18.73 1.62
CA GLY A 469 -25.16 19.36 0.61
C GLY A 469 -24.44 20.45 -0.19
N ILE A 470 -23.11 20.36 -0.34
CA ILE A 470 -22.30 21.34 -1.07
C ILE A 470 -22.56 21.33 -2.57
N ALA A 471 -22.90 20.18 -3.11
CA ALA A 471 -23.11 19.96 -4.54
C ALA A 471 -24.44 19.26 -4.83
N PRO A 472 -25.00 19.39 -6.04
CA PRO A 472 -26.09 18.55 -6.48
C PRO A 472 -25.75 17.07 -6.37
N VAL A 473 -26.66 16.30 -5.75
CA VAL A 473 -26.54 14.85 -5.60
C VAL A 473 -27.64 14.17 -6.39
N VAL A 474 -27.27 13.42 -7.43
CA VAL A 474 -28.22 12.60 -8.18
C VAL A 474 -28.17 11.17 -7.69
N ARG A 475 -29.28 10.68 -7.12
CA ARG A 475 -29.40 9.31 -6.58
C ARG A 475 -30.13 8.42 -7.57
N LEU A 476 -29.41 7.45 -8.14
CA LEU A 476 -29.95 6.48 -9.08
C LEU A 476 -30.61 5.34 -8.31
N LYS A 477 -31.91 5.23 -8.37
CA LYS A 477 -32.68 4.25 -7.57
C LYS A 477 -33.12 3.03 -8.39
N ARG A 478 -33.28 3.20 -9.72
CA ARG A 478 -33.76 2.13 -10.59
C ARG A 478 -32.62 1.20 -11.00
N ILE A 479 -32.88 -0.10 -10.94
CA ILE A 479 -31.94 -1.16 -11.31
C ILE A 479 -32.33 -1.64 -12.72
N TYR A 480 -31.37 -1.56 -13.68
CA TYR A 480 -31.58 -1.96 -15.10
C TYR A 480 -30.87 -3.27 -15.45
N ARG A 481 -30.20 -3.91 -14.51
CA ARG A 481 -29.50 -5.17 -14.78
C ARG A 481 -30.51 -6.15 -15.42
N GLN A 482 -30.13 -6.81 -16.50
CA GLN A 482 -30.90 -7.67 -17.42
C GLN A 482 -31.91 -8.65 -16.80
N SER A 483 -32.09 -8.61 -15.52
CA SER A 483 -33.13 -9.32 -14.80
C SER A 483 -33.70 -8.44 -13.67
N GLU A 484 -34.83 -7.80 -13.91
CA GLU A 484 -35.75 -7.46 -12.80
C GLU A 484 -36.06 -8.67 -11.91
N LYS A 485 -35.58 -9.86 -12.32
CA LYS A 485 -35.69 -11.15 -11.62
C LYS A 485 -34.43 -11.56 -10.83
N SER A 486 -33.27 -10.84 -10.93
CA SER A 486 -32.07 -11.20 -10.16
C SER A 486 -32.26 -10.96 -8.67
N GLN A 487 -32.26 -12.03 -7.90
CA GLN A 487 -32.35 -11.96 -6.44
C GLN A 487 -31.10 -11.32 -5.83
N ILE A 488 -29.93 -11.35 -6.50
CA ILE A 488 -28.73 -10.63 -6.05
C ILE A 488 -29.01 -9.13 -5.92
N SER A 489 -29.62 -8.52 -6.92
CA SER A 489 -29.90 -7.08 -6.93
C SER A 489 -31.00 -6.71 -5.93
N VAL A 490 -32.08 -7.50 -5.87
CA VAL A 490 -33.19 -7.30 -4.94
C VAL A 490 -32.70 -7.44 -3.50
N ASN A 491 -31.94 -8.49 -3.22
CA ASN A 491 -31.42 -8.78 -1.89
C ASN A 491 -30.33 -7.77 -1.47
N ALA A 492 -29.48 -7.31 -2.39
CA ALA A 492 -28.53 -6.23 -2.12
C ALA A 492 -29.26 -4.95 -1.67
N LYS A 493 -30.34 -4.57 -2.34
CA LYS A 493 -31.17 -3.43 -1.93
C LYS A 493 -31.78 -3.63 -0.56
N ALA A 494 -32.39 -4.79 -0.29
CA ALA A 494 -32.97 -5.11 1.02
C ALA A 494 -31.90 -5.07 2.13
N ILE A 495 -30.70 -5.64 1.88
CA ILE A 495 -29.57 -5.58 2.81
C ILE A 495 -29.22 -4.12 3.11
N ASN A 496 -29.10 -3.30 2.09
CA ASN A 496 -28.76 -1.88 2.26
C ASN A 496 -29.79 -1.13 3.10
N GLU A 497 -31.07 -1.40 2.87
CA GLU A 497 -32.18 -0.82 3.65
C GLU A 497 -32.33 -1.43 5.06
N GLY A 498 -31.47 -2.39 5.46
CA GLY A 498 -31.51 -3.05 6.76
C GLY A 498 -32.62 -4.09 6.88
N SER A 499 -33.25 -4.46 5.79
CA SER A 499 -34.31 -5.46 5.73
C SER A 499 -33.74 -6.84 5.42
N VAL A 500 -34.20 -7.86 6.13
CA VAL A 500 -33.77 -9.25 5.91
C VAL A 500 -34.40 -9.77 4.61
N PRO A 501 -33.61 -10.07 3.56
CA PRO A 501 -34.15 -10.54 2.30
C PRO A 501 -34.72 -11.96 2.40
N ARG A 502 -35.66 -12.28 1.51
CA ARG A 502 -36.08 -13.64 1.31
C ARG A 502 -35.05 -14.40 0.51
N ILE A 503 -34.60 -15.53 1.05
CA ILE A 503 -33.63 -16.40 0.39
C ILE A 503 -34.40 -17.58 -0.20
N ASP A 504 -34.39 -17.68 -1.51
CA ASP A 504 -34.86 -18.84 -2.26
C ASP A 504 -33.61 -19.51 -2.88
N ASN A 505 -33.24 -20.67 -2.33
CA ASN A 505 -32.07 -21.42 -2.77
C ASN A 505 -32.20 -22.02 -4.19
N GLN A 506 -33.28 -21.72 -4.92
CA GLN A 506 -33.44 -22.03 -6.35
C GLN A 506 -33.09 -20.87 -7.28
N SER A 507 -32.64 -19.71 -6.72
CA SER A 507 -32.31 -18.51 -7.43
C SER A 507 -30.79 -18.32 -7.57
N ASP A 508 -30.39 -17.15 -8.11
CA ASP A 508 -29.00 -16.68 -8.19
C ASP A 508 -28.41 -16.21 -6.85
N PHE A 509 -29.18 -16.32 -5.76
CA PHE A 509 -28.76 -15.94 -4.41
C PHE A 509 -29.04 -17.08 -3.43
N VAL A 510 -27.98 -17.74 -2.97
CA VAL A 510 -28.06 -18.97 -2.18
C VAL A 510 -27.42 -18.78 -0.80
N LEU A 511 -28.05 -19.30 0.24
CA LEU A 511 -27.49 -19.43 1.60
C LEU A 511 -27.38 -20.90 1.97
N ILE A 512 -26.17 -21.39 2.18
CA ILE A 512 -25.88 -22.73 2.65
C ILE A 512 -25.62 -22.65 4.16
N PRO A 513 -26.48 -23.20 5.01
CA PRO A 513 -26.36 -23.13 6.47
C PRO A 513 -25.24 -24.06 6.96
N GLU A 514 -24.30 -23.49 7.72
CA GLU A 514 -23.23 -24.21 8.39
C GLU A 514 -23.09 -23.75 9.84
N LYS A 515 -22.82 -24.72 10.77
CA LYS A 515 -22.85 -24.45 12.20
C LYS A 515 -21.56 -23.83 12.77
N ASN A 516 -20.41 -24.16 12.20
CA ASN A 516 -19.09 -23.76 12.69
C ASN A 516 -18.15 -23.45 11.53
N GLN A 517 -16.95 -22.95 11.84
CA GLN A 517 -15.96 -22.55 10.83
C GLN A 517 -15.42 -23.74 10.04
N GLU A 518 -15.30 -24.92 10.64
CA GLU A 518 -14.87 -26.15 9.99
C GLU A 518 -15.90 -26.60 8.92
N GLY A 519 -17.18 -26.50 9.23
CA GLY A 519 -18.27 -26.77 8.26
C GLY A 519 -18.25 -25.78 7.11
N ILE A 520 -18.10 -24.48 7.42
CA ILE A 520 -17.99 -23.42 6.39
C ILE A 520 -16.80 -23.70 5.47
N GLU A 521 -15.63 -23.95 6.04
CA GLU A 521 -14.43 -24.26 5.28
C GLU A 521 -14.65 -25.46 4.35
N LYS A 522 -15.12 -26.57 4.91
CA LYS A 522 -15.41 -27.80 4.14
C LYS A 522 -16.38 -27.53 2.99
N THR A 523 -17.46 -26.81 3.24
CA THR A 523 -18.48 -26.50 2.23
C THR A 523 -17.90 -25.60 1.12
N VAL A 524 -17.07 -24.60 1.47
CA VAL A 524 -16.38 -23.76 0.47
C VAL A 524 -15.46 -24.61 -0.42
N LEU A 525 -14.70 -25.53 0.19
CA LEU A 525 -13.79 -26.42 -0.55
C LEU A 525 -14.55 -27.42 -1.41
N ASP A 526 -15.67 -27.98 -0.92
CA ASP A 526 -16.55 -28.89 -1.67
C ASP A 526 -17.22 -28.19 -2.88
N LEU A 527 -17.62 -26.93 -2.70
CA LEU A 527 -18.17 -26.12 -3.80
C LEU A 527 -17.16 -25.97 -4.93
N LEU A 528 -15.91 -25.62 -4.61
CA LEU A 528 -14.85 -25.39 -5.58
C LEU A 528 -14.30 -26.70 -6.20
N GLY A 529 -14.15 -27.74 -5.36
CA GLY A 529 -13.55 -29.00 -5.82
C GLY A 529 -14.47 -29.88 -6.65
N TYR A 530 -15.78 -29.82 -6.38
CA TYR A 530 -16.76 -30.77 -6.93
C TYR A 530 -18.00 -30.08 -7.50
N ARG A 531 -18.82 -29.42 -6.68
CA ARG A 531 -20.19 -29.01 -7.05
C ARG A 531 -20.27 -27.99 -8.19
N LEU A 532 -19.37 -26.99 -8.21
CA LEU A 532 -19.33 -25.99 -9.27
C LEU A 532 -18.52 -26.47 -10.48
N LYS A 533 -17.56 -27.36 -10.26
CA LYS A 533 -16.75 -27.96 -11.33
C LYS A 533 -17.56 -28.84 -12.27
N ASP A 534 -18.56 -29.55 -11.74
CA ASP A 534 -19.43 -30.42 -12.52
C ASP A 534 -20.51 -29.63 -13.28
N ASN A 535 -20.61 -28.32 -13.08
CA ASN A 535 -21.59 -27.46 -13.73
C ASN A 535 -21.03 -26.99 -15.09
N ALA A 536 -21.59 -27.51 -16.18
CA ALA A 536 -21.16 -27.17 -17.53
C ALA A 536 -21.23 -25.65 -17.78
N GLY A 537 -20.07 -25.02 -17.96
CA GLY A 537 -19.96 -23.60 -18.30
C GLY A 537 -19.34 -22.70 -17.22
N ILE A 538 -18.93 -23.24 -16.05
CA ILE A 538 -18.21 -22.46 -15.02
C ILE A 538 -16.75 -22.90 -14.96
N ASP A 539 -15.83 -22.00 -15.27
CA ASP A 539 -14.41 -22.16 -14.95
C ASP A 539 -14.17 -21.75 -13.50
N VAL A 540 -13.99 -22.74 -12.62
CA VAL A 540 -13.87 -22.50 -11.17
C VAL A 540 -12.67 -21.61 -10.82
N VAL A 541 -11.60 -21.63 -11.62
CA VAL A 541 -10.42 -20.79 -11.37
C VAL A 541 -10.66 -19.34 -11.78
N HIS A 542 -11.29 -19.13 -12.94
CA HIS A 542 -11.48 -17.79 -13.51
C HIS A 542 -12.81 -17.14 -13.11
N ASP A 543 -13.91 -17.89 -13.09
CA ASP A 543 -15.25 -17.34 -12.87
C ASP A 543 -15.65 -17.28 -11.40
N VAL A 544 -15.04 -18.12 -10.53
CA VAL A 544 -15.40 -18.17 -9.11
C VAL A 544 -14.39 -17.38 -8.26
N GLN A 545 -14.92 -16.56 -7.38
CA GLN A 545 -14.11 -15.84 -6.40
C GLN A 545 -14.62 -16.07 -4.98
N VAL A 546 -13.73 -16.54 -4.10
CA VAL A 546 -14.01 -16.56 -2.68
C VAL A 546 -13.67 -15.20 -2.08
N ILE A 547 -14.67 -14.58 -1.41
CA ILE A 547 -14.52 -13.27 -0.77
C ILE A 547 -14.74 -13.42 0.72
N SER A 548 -13.66 -13.43 1.51
CA SER A 548 -13.74 -13.58 2.96
C SER A 548 -13.73 -12.22 3.68
N PRO A 549 -14.53 -12.07 4.75
CA PRO A 549 -14.47 -10.86 5.57
C PRO A 549 -13.16 -10.69 6.36
N VAL A 550 -12.36 -11.75 6.52
CA VAL A 550 -11.16 -11.76 7.38
C VAL A 550 -9.93 -12.34 6.68
N LYS A 551 -8.74 -11.93 7.15
CA LYS A 551 -7.45 -12.47 6.65
C LYS A 551 -7.00 -13.72 7.39
N LYS A 552 -7.21 -13.78 8.72
CA LYS A 552 -6.74 -14.84 9.62
C LYS A 552 -7.87 -15.77 10.05
N GLY A 553 -7.54 -16.96 10.55
CA GLY A 553 -8.48 -17.98 10.98
C GLY A 553 -8.78 -19.01 9.90
N LEU A 554 -9.58 -20.03 10.21
CA LEU A 554 -9.85 -21.18 9.32
C LEU A 554 -10.49 -20.77 7.99
N VAL A 555 -11.39 -19.81 8.02
CA VAL A 555 -12.05 -19.25 6.82
C VAL A 555 -11.49 -17.90 6.41
N GLY A 556 -10.30 -17.55 6.93
CA GLY A 556 -9.54 -16.38 6.51
C GLY A 556 -8.82 -16.60 5.17
N THR A 557 -8.54 -15.51 4.45
CA THR A 557 -7.96 -15.61 3.10
C THR A 557 -6.63 -16.37 3.07
N ILE A 558 -5.81 -16.29 4.13
CA ILE A 558 -4.52 -16.99 4.19
C ILE A 558 -4.72 -18.51 4.17
N ALA A 559 -5.56 -19.03 5.08
CA ALA A 559 -5.81 -20.46 5.18
C ALA A 559 -6.59 -21.00 3.98
N LEU A 560 -7.58 -20.23 3.49
CA LEU A 560 -8.35 -20.62 2.33
C LEU A 560 -7.50 -20.69 1.07
N ASN A 561 -6.61 -19.73 0.83
CA ASN A 561 -5.73 -19.76 -0.34
C ASN A 561 -4.87 -21.02 -0.39
N GLN A 562 -4.24 -21.41 0.73
CA GLN A 562 -3.43 -22.62 0.80
C GLN A 562 -4.24 -23.89 0.49
N LYS A 563 -5.46 -23.99 1.08
CA LYS A 563 -6.31 -25.16 0.90
C LYS A 563 -6.94 -25.23 -0.48
N ILE A 564 -7.36 -24.09 -1.02
CA ILE A 564 -7.93 -24.00 -2.38
C ILE A 564 -6.85 -24.31 -3.42
N GLN A 565 -5.63 -23.81 -3.26
CA GLN A 565 -4.50 -24.16 -4.13
C GLN A 565 -4.33 -25.69 -4.22
N ASN A 566 -4.32 -26.38 -3.09
CA ASN A 566 -4.15 -27.83 -3.07
C ASN A 566 -5.29 -28.60 -3.76
N ILE A 567 -6.50 -28.04 -3.85
CA ILE A 567 -7.63 -28.64 -4.54
C ILE A 567 -7.66 -28.29 -6.01
N LEU A 568 -7.51 -27.02 -6.36
CA LEU A 568 -7.64 -26.53 -7.73
C LEU A 568 -6.34 -26.67 -8.53
N ASN A 569 -5.21 -26.53 -7.85
CA ASN A 569 -3.89 -26.59 -8.45
C ASN A 569 -2.93 -27.46 -7.59
N PRO A 570 -3.16 -28.79 -7.48
CA PRO A 570 -2.31 -29.67 -6.67
C PRO A 570 -0.89 -29.74 -7.20
N ALA A 571 0.06 -30.04 -6.31
CA ALA A 571 1.46 -30.29 -6.66
C ALA A 571 1.59 -31.43 -7.69
N SER A 572 2.46 -31.26 -8.66
CA SER A 572 2.69 -32.24 -9.71
C SER A 572 4.14 -32.17 -10.20
N PRO A 573 4.79 -33.31 -10.51
CA PRO A 573 6.13 -33.30 -11.10
C PRO A 573 6.25 -32.56 -12.44
N ARG A 574 5.12 -32.20 -13.05
CA ARG A 574 5.06 -31.46 -14.34
C ARG A 574 4.96 -29.95 -14.15
N LYS A 575 4.88 -29.45 -12.91
CA LYS A 575 4.74 -28.04 -12.58
C LYS A 575 5.91 -27.61 -11.73
N ASN A 576 6.51 -26.50 -12.07
CA ASN A 576 7.53 -25.88 -11.25
C ASN A 576 6.87 -25.16 -10.06
N GLU A 577 7.57 -25.15 -8.94
CA GLU A 577 7.17 -24.50 -7.69
C GLU A 577 8.33 -23.69 -7.15
N HIS A 578 8.04 -22.56 -6.54
CA HIS A 578 9.02 -21.79 -5.80
C HIS A 578 8.46 -21.36 -4.43
N THR A 579 9.26 -21.56 -3.38
CA THR A 579 8.88 -21.20 -2.01
C THR A 579 9.47 -19.83 -1.65
N PHE A 580 8.58 -18.90 -1.33
CA PHE A 580 8.94 -17.56 -0.86
C PHE A 580 8.32 -17.33 0.54
N GLY A 581 9.14 -17.36 1.57
CA GLY A 581 8.68 -17.32 2.97
C GLY A 581 7.68 -18.44 3.28
N PRO A 582 6.47 -18.13 3.78
CA PRO A 582 5.44 -19.14 4.07
C PRO A 582 4.58 -19.51 2.84
N VAL A 583 4.83 -18.94 1.67
CA VAL A 583 4.02 -19.09 0.47
C VAL A 583 4.74 -19.98 -0.55
N VAL A 584 4.04 -20.95 -1.11
CA VAL A 584 4.52 -21.76 -2.24
C VAL A 584 3.78 -21.34 -3.49
N PHE A 585 4.47 -20.69 -4.41
CA PHE A 585 3.93 -20.37 -5.73
C PHE A 585 4.13 -21.56 -6.68
N ARG A 586 3.13 -21.85 -7.48
CA ARG A 586 3.09 -22.97 -8.42
C ARG A 586 2.57 -22.52 -9.77
N GLU A 587 3.09 -23.07 -10.86
CA GLU A 587 2.54 -22.84 -12.20
C GLU A 587 1.06 -23.19 -12.26
N GLY A 588 0.24 -22.25 -12.74
CA GLY A 588 -1.22 -22.31 -12.73
C GLY A 588 -1.90 -21.70 -11.51
N ASP A 589 -1.16 -21.14 -10.55
CA ASP A 589 -1.75 -20.44 -9.40
C ASP A 589 -2.42 -19.14 -9.82
N LYS A 590 -3.60 -18.88 -9.26
CA LYS A 590 -4.26 -17.58 -9.34
C LYS A 590 -3.61 -16.64 -8.35
N VAL A 591 -3.01 -15.55 -8.83
CA VAL A 591 -2.28 -14.58 -8.04
C VAL A 591 -2.80 -13.16 -8.25
N MET A 592 -2.45 -12.28 -7.34
CA MET A 592 -2.80 -10.85 -7.41
C MET A 592 -1.60 -10.02 -6.99
N GLN A 593 -1.35 -8.95 -7.73
CA GLN A 593 -0.45 -7.88 -7.31
C GLN A 593 -0.99 -7.20 -6.06
N ILE A 594 -0.17 -7.02 -5.04
CA ILE A 594 -0.59 -6.45 -3.75
C ILE A 594 0.02 -5.09 -3.43
N ARG A 595 0.84 -4.57 -4.32
CA ARG A 595 1.44 -3.23 -4.29
C ARG A 595 1.42 -2.65 -5.71
N ASN A 596 1.46 -1.31 -5.83
CA ASN A 596 1.70 -0.70 -7.13
C ASN A 596 3.19 -0.79 -7.45
N ASN A 597 3.53 -1.30 -8.63
CA ASN A 597 4.88 -1.27 -9.17
C ASN A 597 4.84 -0.58 -10.53
N TYR A 598 5.16 0.72 -10.55
CA TYR A 598 5.08 1.56 -11.74
C TYR A 598 6.21 1.29 -12.75
N GLN A 599 7.30 0.66 -12.31
CA GLN A 599 8.46 0.34 -13.14
C GLN A 599 8.44 -1.09 -13.68
N MET A 600 7.50 -1.92 -13.21
CA MET A 600 7.37 -3.31 -13.66
C MET A 600 7.02 -3.33 -15.15
N LYS A 601 7.92 -3.85 -15.94
CA LYS A 601 7.70 -4.00 -17.38
C LYS A 601 6.76 -5.15 -17.67
N TRP A 602 5.85 -4.92 -18.60
CA TRP A 602 4.95 -5.94 -19.10
C TRP A 602 4.93 -5.92 -20.63
N ARG A 603 4.54 -7.05 -21.20
CA ARG A 603 4.31 -7.23 -22.62
C ARG A 603 2.96 -7.91 -22.83
N ASP A 604 2.17 -7.40 -23.75
CA ASP A 604 0.94 -8.08 -24.15
C ASP A 604 1.24 -9.33 -24.97
N ALA A 605 0.61 -10.46 -24.61
CA ALA A 605 0.87 -11.76 -25.23
C ALA A 605 0.38 -11.88 -26.67
N LEU A 606 -0.59 -11.05 -27.09
CA LEU A 606 -1.24 -11.09 -28.40
C LEU A 606 -0.79 -9.95 -29.30
N THR A 607 -0.80 -8.72 -28.79
CA THR A 607 -0.46 -7.52 -29.55
C THR A 607 1.03 -7.23 -29.59
N PHE A 608 1.79 -7.83 -28.65
CA PHE A 608 3.22 -7.58 -28.42
C PHE A 608 3.53 -6.13 -27.99
N GLU A 609 2.54 -5.38 -27.62
CA GLU A 609 2.73 -4.06 -27.00
C GLU A 609 3.50 -4.19 -25.69
N GLU A 610 4.40 -3.27 -25.43
CA GLU A 610 5.19 -3.20 -24.21
C GLU A 610 4.81 -1.94 -23.45
N GLY A 611 4.83 -2.02 -22.13
CA GLY A 611 4.56 -0.88 -21.28
C GLY A 611 5.04 -1.13 -19.86
N ASP A 612 4.83 -0.15 -19.01
CA ASP A 612 5.25 -0.15 -17.62
C ASP A 612 4.03 -0.06 -16.69
N GLY A 613 4.17 -0.67 -15.53
CA GLY A 613 3.21 -0.60 -14.43
C GLY A 613 2.31 -1.82 -14.28
N VAL A 614 2.39 -2.43 -13.09
CA VAL A 614 1.46 -3.44 -12.57
C VAL A 614 0.91 -2.93 -11.26
N TYR A 615 -0.41 -3.02 -11.08
CA TYR A 615 -1.08 -2.28 -10.01
C TYR A 615 -1.71 -3.20 -8.96
N ASN A 616 -1.83 -2.68 -7.75
CA ASN A 616 -2.51 -3.38 -6.66
C ASN A 616 -3.94 -3.76 -7.08
N GLY A 617 -4.24 -5.05 -6.98
CA GLY A 617 -5.51 -5.62 -7.41
C GLY A 617 -5.47 -6.31 -8.78
N ASP A 618 -4.43 -6.13 -9.60
CA ASP A 618 -4.29 -6.86 -10.87
C ASP A 618 -4.22 -8.36 -10.60
N ILE A 619 -5.12 -9.13 -11.20
CA ILE A 619 -5.19 -10.59 -11.06
C ILE A 619 -4.63 -11.25 -12.29
N GLY A 620 -3.86 -12.31 -12.08
CA GLY A 620 -3.29 -13.12 -13.13
C GLY A 620 -3.11 -14.58 -12.70
N THR A 621 -2.49 -15.33 -13.58
CA THR A 621 -2.12 -16.72 -13.34
C THR A 621 -0.61 -16.87 -13.51
N VAL A 622 0.04 -17.62 -12.62
CA VAL A 622 1.45 -17.97 -12.75
C VAL A 622 1.63 -18.82 -14.01
N LYS A 623 2.24 -18.24 -15.04
CA LYS A 623 2.45 -18.88 -16.35
C LYS A 623 3.63 -19.82 -16.32
N SER A 624 4.74 -19.41 -15.74
CA SER A 624 5.97 -20.21 -15.65
C SER A 624 6.84 -19.76 -14.48
N ILE A 625 7.61 -20.71 -13.95
CA ILE A 625 8.63 -20.50 -12.91
C ILE A 625 9.95 -21.09 -13.43
N SER A 626 11.03 -20.33 -13.37
CA SER A 626 12.37 -20.75 -13.79
C SER A 626 13.36 -20.51 -12.66
N ASP A 627 13.84 -21.60 -12.05
CA ASP A 627 14.87 -21.54 -11.01
C ASP A 627 16.22 -21.08 -11.59
N ASP A 628 16.57 -21.51 -12.80
CA ASP A 628 17.81 -21.12 -13.48
C ASP A 628 17.91 -19.60 -13.68
N LYS A 629 16.81 -18.97 -14.04
CA LYS A 629 16.71 -17.51 -14.25
C LYS A 629 16.28 -16.78 -13.00
N ARG A 630 15.94 -17.49 -11.92
CA ARG A 630 15.39 -16.93 -10.67
C ARG A 630 14.21 -16.00 -10.91
N GLN A 631 13.25 -16.43 -11.73
CA GLN A 631 12.13 -15.58 -12.13
C GLN A 631 10.82 -16.36 -12.22
N LEU A 632 9.71 -15.63 -12.04
CA LEU A 632 8.34 -16.08 -12.16
C LEU A 632 7.61 -15.16 -13.13
N THR A 633 6.88 -15.74 -14.11
CA THR A 633 6.08 -14.97 -15.06
C THR A 633 4.61 -15.07 -14.71
N VAL A 634 3.93 -13.93 -14.61
CA VAL A 634 2.48 -13.83 -14.41
C VAL A 634 1.82 -13.39 -15.71
N ALA A 635 0.81 -14.13 -16.15
CA ALA A 635 -0.11 -13.73 -17.20
C ALA A 635 -1.36 -13.13 -16.56
N PHE A 636 -1.56 -11.82 -16.72
CA PHE A 636 -2.71 -11.10 -16.18
C PHE A 636 -3.97 -11.33 -17.01
N THR A 637 -5.13 -11.18 -16.39
CA THR A 637 -6.45 -11.38 -17.03
C THR A 637 -6.72 -10.44 -18.20
N ASP A 638 -5.90 -9.43 -18.39
CA ASP A 638 -5.98 -8.45 -19.46
C ASP A 638 -5.03 -8.68 -20.64
N GLY A 639 -4.34 -9.80 -20.66
CA GLY A 639 -3.39 -10.16 -21.71
C GLY A 639 -1.95 -9.74 -21.44
N ARG A 640 -1.71 -8.84 -20.47
CA ARG A 640 -0.36 -8.44 -20.08
C ARG A 640 0.39 -9.62 -19.42
N GLU A 641 1.67 -9.73 -19.70
CA GLU A 641 2.58 -10.66 -19.05
C GLU A 641 3.73 -9.88 -18.40
N ALA A 642 3.99 -10.11 -17.13
CA ALA A 642 5.11 -9.50 -16.41
C ALA A 642 6.01 -10.56 -15.78
N VAL A 643 7.30 -10.25 -15.72
CA VAL A 643 8.34 -11.13 -15.16
C VAL A 643 8.81 -10.58 -13.83
N TYR A 644 8.66 -11.37 -12.79
CA TYR A 644 9.10 -11.05 -11.42
C TYR A 644 10.41 -11.77 -11.12
N GLY A 645 11.40 -11.05 -10.58
CA GLY A 645 12.50 -11.67 -9.88
C GLY A 645 12.03 -12.36 -8.60
N PHE A 646 12.73 -13.35 -8.11
CA PHE A 646 12.35 -14.02 -6.85
C PHE A 646 12.41 -13.10 -5.63
N ASP A 647 13.17 -12.03 -5.68
CA ASP A 647 13.23 -10.95 -4.69
C ASP A 647 11.99 -10.03 -4.68
N GLN A 648 11.21 -10.02 -5.79
CA GLN A 648 9.99 -9.22 -5.95
C GLN A 648 8.71 -10.00 -5.60
N LEU A 649 8.80 -11.25 -5.18
CA LEU A 649 7.62 -12.09 -4.91
C LEU A 649 6.81 -11.64 -3.67
N ASP A 650 7.33 -10.74 -2.86
CA ASP A 650 6.58 -10.06 -1.80
C ASP A 650 5.51 -9.11 -2.33
N GLU A 651 5.54 -8.78 -3.62
CA GLU A 651 4.51 -8.01 -4.31
C GLU A 651 3.31 -8.86 -4.76
N LEU A 652 3.43 -10.19 -4.73
CA LEU A 652 2.41 -11.14 -5.14
C LEU A 652 1.74 -11.84 -3.96
N ALA A 653 0.47 -12.16 -4.11
CA ALA A 653 -0.26 -13.03 -3.19
C ALA A 653 -1.20 -13.95 -3.96
N HIS A 654 -1.50 -15.14 -3.41
CA HIS A 654 -2.55 -15.97 -3.96
C HIS A 654 -3.90 -15.23 -3.95
N ALA A 655 -4.69 -15.43 -5.00
CA ALA A 655 -5.96 -14.75 -5.23
C ALA A 655 -7.16 -15.69 -5.40
N PHE A 656 -7.06 -16.95 -5.03
CA PHE A 656 -8.22 -17.86 -4.96
C PHE A 656 -9.26 -17.34 -3.96
N ALA A 657 -8.79 -16.80 -2.83
CA ALA A 657 -9.59 -16.10 -1.84
C ALA A 657 -9.00 -14.70 -1.57
N MET A 658 -9.86 -13.69 -1.54
CA MET A 658 -9.48 -12.30 -1.21
C MET A 658 -10.41 -11.70 -0.17
N THR A 659 -10.01 -10.57 0.43
CA THR A 659 -10.89 -9.85 1.37
C THR A 659 -11.92 -9.01 0.63
N VAL A 660 -13.04 -8.69 1.30
CA VAL A 660 -14.07 -7.79 0.73
C VAL A 660 -13.49 -6.45 0.31
N HIS A 661 -12.57 -5.87 1.09
CA HIS A 661 -11.89 -4.61 0.73
C HIS A 661 -11.08 -4.73 -0.58
N LYS A 662 -10.40 -5.87 -0.78
CA LYS A 662 -9.62 -6.10 -2.02
C LYS A 662 -10.47 -6.44 -3.24
N SER A 663 -11.75 -6.76 -3.05
CA SER A 663 -12.70 -6.99 -4.14
C SER A 663 -13.40 -5.72 -4.61
N GLN A 664 -13.21 -4.57 -3.95
CA GLN A 664 -13.79 -3.30 -4.39
C GLN A 664 -13.32 -2.95 -5.82
N GLY A 665 -14.18 -2.35 -6.61
CA GLY A 665 -13.92 -2.09 -8.04
C GLY A 665 -13.90 -3.32 -8.93
N SER A 666 -14.14 -4.53 -8.38
CA SER A 666 -14.14 -5.81 -9.13
C SER A 666 -15.54 -6.44 -9.11
N GLU A 667 -15.87 -7.19 -10.15
CA GLU A 667 -17.06 -8.03 -10.21
C GLU A 667 -16.69 -9.42 -10.75
N PHE A 668 -17.37 -10.45 -10.27
CA PHE A 668 -17.11 -11.84 -10.62
C PHE A 668 -18.40 -12.56 -11.01
N PRO A 669 -18.37 -13.49 -11.96
CA PRO A 669 -19.56 -14.28 -12.29
C PRO A 669 -20.16 -14.98 -11.07
N VAL A 670 -19.36 -15.67 -10.29
CA VAL A 670 -19.79 -16.39 -9.08
C VAL A 670 -18.97 -15.93 -7.89
N VAL A 671 -19.64 -15.58 -6.78
CA VAL A 671 -19.02 -15.21 -5.52
C VAL A 671 -19.43 -16.18 -4.42
N ILE A 672 -18.44 -16.69 -3.68
CA ILE A 672 -18.65 -17.47 -2.46
C ILE A 672 -18.19 -16.61 -1.27
N MET A 673 -19.08 -16.33 -0.31
CA MET A 673 -18.76 -15.53 0.87
C MET A 673 -19.04 -16.31 2.16
N PRO A 674 -17.97 -16.63 2.93
CA PRO A 674 -18.13 -17.18 4.28
C PRO A 674 -18.79 -16.18 5.23
N LEU A 675 -19.78 -16.61 5.98
CA LEU A 675 -20.45 -15.84 7.03
C LEU A 675 -19.93 -16.28 8.40
N ILE A 676 -19.16 -15.42 9.05
CA ILE A 676 -18.57 -15.72 10.35
C ILE A 676 -19.17 -14.85 11.45
N GLY A 677 -19.08 -15.33 12.69
CA GLY A 677 -19.35 -14.52 13.87
C GLY A 677 -18.14 -13.66 14.24
N GLY A 678 -18.39 -12.48 14.80
CA GLY A 678 -17.34 -11.58 15.24
C GLY A 678 -17.89 -10.23 15.70
N SER A 679 -16.99 -9.28 15.87
CA SER A 679 -17.38 -7.92 16.28
C SER A 679 -18.24 -7.24 15.22
N PRO A 680 -19.39 -6.65 15.56
CA PRO A 680 -20.20 -5.86 14.64
C PRO A 680 -19.48 -4.67 14.02
N LEU A 681 -18.37 -4.23 14.63
CA LEU A 681 -17.52 -3.15 14.10
C LEU A 681 -16.88 -3.51 12.75
N PHE A 682 -16.60 -4.79 12.53
CA PHE A 682 -15.97 -5.28 11.30
C PHE A 682 -16.96 -6.03 10.40
N LEU A 683 -17.92 -6.73 11.02
CA LEU A 683 -18.92 -7.54 10.33
C LEU A 683 -20.25 -6.79 10.33
N ASN A 684 -20.33 -5.77 9.51
CA ASN A 684 -21.45 -4.84 9.42
C ASN A 684 -22.18 -4.95 8.06
N ARG A 685 -23.27 -4.19 7.94
CA ARG A 685 -24.12 -4.12 6.75
C ARG A 685 -23.35 -3.71 5.49
N LYS A 686 -22.51 -2.69 5.57
CA LYS A 686 -21.74 -2.19 4.42
C LYS A 686 -20.76 -3.25 3.88
N LEU A 687 -20.11 -4.01 4.78
CA LEU A 687 -19.21 -5.09 4.37
C LEU A 687 -19.99 -6.20 3.65
N LEU A 688 -21.16 -6.59 4.17
CA LEU A 688 -22.02 -7.59 3.54
C LEU A 688 -22.53 -7.09 2.18
N TYR A 689 -23.04 -5.87 2.13
CA TYR A 689 -23.51 -5.22 0.90
C TYR A 689 -22.42 -5.17 -0.17
N THR A 690 -21.24 -4.71 0.20
CA THR A 690 -20.07 -4.65 -0.73
C THR A 690 -19.73 -6.04 -1.25
N GLY A 691 -19.70 -7.07 -0.40
CA GLY A 691 -19.42 -8.44 -0.82
C GLY A 691 -20.46 -9.01 -1.77
N VAL A 692 -21.75 -8.82 -1.44
CA VAL A 692 -22.88 -9.29 -2.27
C VAL A 692 -22.87 -8.63 -3.65
N THR A 693 -22.59 -7.34 -3.70
CA THR A 693 -22.58 -6.57 -4.95
C THR A 693 -21.41 -6.92 -5.89
N ARG A 694 -20.48 -7.77 -5.47
CA ARG A 694 -19.41 -8.30 -6.34
C ARG A 694 -19.89 -9.43 -7.25
N ALA A 695 -21.00 -10.08 -6.96
CA ALA A 695 -21.54 -11.18 -7.75
C ALA A 695 -22.33 -10.66 -8.97
N LYS A 696 -22.10 -11.27 -10.15
CA LYS A 696 -22.84 -10.98 -11.39
C LYS A 696 -23.96 -11.98 -11.66
N GLN A 697 -23.66 -13.27 -11.53
CA GLN A 697 -24.56 -14.36 -11.93
C GLN A 697 -25.00 -15.20 -10.74
N MET A 698 -24.13 -15.43 -9.74
CA MET A 698 -24.47 -16.21 -8.57
C MET A 698 -23.75 -15.73 -7.32
N MET A 699 -24.52 -15.57 -6.25
CA MET A 699 -24.02 -15.28 -4.89
C MET A 699 -24.28 -16.47 -3.98
N ILE A 700 -23.23 -17.03 -3.38
CA ILE A 700 -23.30 -18.16 -2.45
C ILE A 700 -22.78 -17.70 -1.09
N LEU A 701 -23.66 -17.58 -0.12
CA LEU A 701 -23.34 -17.33 1.27
C LEU A 701 -23.21 -18.68 2.01
N VAL A 702 -22.14 -18.86 2.78
CA VAL A 702 -21.92 -20.10 3.54
C VAL A 702 -21.73 -19.78 5.01
N GLY A 703 -22.65 -20.22 5.87
CA GLY A 703 -22.54 -20.01 7.32
C GLY A 703 -23.88 -19.94 8.04
N ARG A 704 -23.89 -19.41 9.26
CA ARG A 704 -25.08 -19.32 10.07
C ARG A 704 -26.01 -18.20 9.60
N PRO A 705 -27.33 -18.50 9.42
CA PRO A 705 -28.31 -17.46 9.11
C PRO A 705 -28.34 -16.32 10.13
N GLU A 706 -28.06 -16.61 11.41
CA GLU A 706 -28.01 -15.60 12.47
C GLU A 706 -26.90 -14.59 12.26
N HIS A 707 -25.75 -15.01 11.72
CA HIS A 707 -24.65 -14.11 11.37
C HIS A 707 -25.04 -13.18 10.22
N PHE A 708 -25.73 -13.69 9.20
CA PHE A 708 -26.28 -12.91 8.10
C PHE A 708 -27.25 -11.83 8.60
N ILE A 709 -28.24 -12.22 9.42
CA ILE A 709 -29.21 -11.29 9.98
C ILE A 709 -28.51 -10.24 10.86
N ARG A 710 -27.55 -10.67 11.69
CA ARG A 710 -26.78 -9.75 12.55
C ARG A 710 -26.02 -8.71 11.74
N MET A 711 -25.38 -9.10 10.64
CA MET A 711 -24.67 -8.16 9.77
C MET A 711 -25.64 -7.15 9.14
N ILE A 712 -26.82 -7.56 8.71
CA ILE A 712 -27.86 -6.68 8.16
C ILE A 712 -28.34 -5.67 9.20
N GLN A 713 -28.58 -6.13 10.42
CA GLN A 713 -29.07 -5.30 11.53
C GLN A 713 -27.98 -4.42 12.15
N SER A 714 -26.70 -4.76 11.91
CA SER A 714 -25.57 -3.97 12.37
C SER A 714 -25.48 -2.72 11.53
N ASP A 715 -26.11 -1.67 11.99
CA ASP A 715 -25.87 -0.34 11.47
C ASP A 715 -24.45 0.07 11.84
N ASP A 716 -23.75 0.73 10.92
CA ASP A 716 -22.38 1.20 11.15
C ASP A 716 -22.46 2.37 12.13
N SER A 717 -22.80 2.04 13.39
CA SER A 717 -23.06 3.01 14.46
C SER A 717 -21.83 3.83 14.86
N ARG A 718 -20.64 3.47 14.34
CA ARG A 718 -19.46 4.33 14.37
C ARG A 718 -19.29 4.98 13.00
N LYS A 719 -20.02 6.08 12.77
CA LYS A 719 -19.60 7.04 11.73
C LYS A 719 -18.12 7.34 11.95
N ARG A 720 -17.33 7.31 10.87
CA ARG A 720 -15.95 7.79 10.94
C ARG A 720 -15.95 9.22 11.49
N LYS A 721 -14.99 9.50 12.35
CA LYS A 721 -14.81 10.84 12.88
C LYS A 721 -14.10 11.67 11.82
N THR A 722 -14.87 12.55 11.17
CA THR A 722 -14.41 13.46 10.12
C THR A 722 -14.97 14.85 10.39
N GLY A 723 -14.18 15.86 10.11
CA GLY A 723 -14.59 17.27 10.25
C GLY A 723 -14.96 17.94 8.93
N LEU A 724 -14.93 17.20 7.82
CA LEU A 724 -15.12 17.78 6.47
C LEU A 724 -16.47 18.48 6.32
N VAL A 725 -17.56 17.88 6.80
CA VAL A 725 -18.90 18.50 6.77
C VAL A 725 -18.92 19.84 7.52
N PHE A 726 -18.32 19.87 8.70
CA PHE A 726 -18.24 21.08 9.52
C PHE A 726 -17.43 22.18 8.83
N ARG A 727 -16.28 21.85 8.22
CA ARG A 727 -15.43 22.80 7.49
C ARG A 727 -16.11 23.35 6.24
N ILE A 728 -16.78 22.51 5.47
CA ILE A 728 -17.58 22.96 4.33
C ILE A 728 -18.64 23.95 4.76
N ALA A 729 -19.38 23.66 5.84
CA ALA A 729 -20.38 24.59 6.36
C ALA A 729 -19.77 25.92 6.80
N ARG A 730 -18.55 25.88 7.41
CA ARG A 730 -17.81 27.09 7.80
C ARG A 730 -17.42 27.94 6.58
N TYR A 731 -16.88 27.35 5.51
CA TYR A 731 -16.49 28.07 4.31
C TYR A 731 -17.72 28.65 3.55
N ARG A 732 -18.82 27.90 3.46
CA ARG A 732 -20.07 28.40 2.89
C ARG A 732 -20.59 29.63 3.62
N ASN A 733 -20.52 29.66 4.95
CA ASN A 733 -20.97 30.81 5.74
C ASN A 733 -20.03 32.02 5.62
N LEU A 734 -18.77 31.83 5.24
CA LEU A 734 -17.80 32.90 4.98
C LEU A 734 -17.92 33.47 3.55
N SER A 735 -18.53 32.72 2.63
CA SER A 735 -18.73 33.10 1.22
C SER A 735 -20.05 33.82 0.98
N LEU A 736 -20.96 33.82 1.96
CA LEU A 736 -22.22 34.59 2.00
C LEU A 736 -21.99 35.92 2.74
#